data_7a331d1553dd3d30418898f89a33adee
#
_entry.id   7a331d1553dd3d30418898f89a33adee
#
_cell.length_a   1.000
_cell.length_b   1.000
_cell.length_c   1.000
_cell.angle_alpha   90.00
_cell.angle_beta   90.00
_cell.angle_gamma   90.00
#
_symmetry.space_group_name_H-M   'P 1'
#
loop_
_entity.id
_entity.type
_entity.pdbx_description
1 polymer ?
#
loop_
_entity_poly.entity_id
_entity_poly.type
_entity_poly.pdbx_seq_one_letter_code
_entity_poly.pdbx_strand_id
1 'polypeptide(L)'
;MYAKLVFRNAKRSVKDYLVYIVTMTICVTLFYAFLSISSSYYSPDIGSEYDFTLLSDGMKIAICMITLLLLFLIRFVNHYMLRRKQKEFAVQSIMGMEQKTIGRIFFAETLIMGMFSILIGIFCGVFCSQFITAMLLTAYGEPYEISWTLFPDTVLLTVIFFVVSFFVVGVFNTRTIKKTKIIDMLSAEKENEPELKKSRFIPVVVILFLMFTLWELFSGIQNVRFYYDSRFVFPVKIMYWGNILLPVVTLGWAALWMLKKKKIAFQKLIDGLLICSVLHAFLAASVPALTNQYYLPLHGGILNQYLVFVLIDLLFFICALIYLASSLIVAWKVKSPEHRYKGENLFFFGQIISKLNTTSKTMTLICITLVLAIFMFIAAPILTGWASGYLDMRSMYDVQVYSRYNDVYEEENLPQDSYEIITEFLTEHKIDTVYDCTFNLYLPEKDDFHNRQKYDFPIVAISLSDYNTIREMLGYEQISLEEDEFTTQWKAIATEEERDSFLKEHTSIMTDAGELTLSGQSYYEDPIGETAYNSYTNVLYVLPDNICEKLLPVIKNRYITTTENISYENARKLEKLFTEKYPEQAETGAIYGVRFSTLQINSSIANNFILQTAMIYGAVVLMVICLTVLSLQQLLDAGQYKYRFSVLRKLGVEEKHIGKLILKQLSIWFGLPIITAIIVAAVVIAYFIQTISAEISAYIGFSTLMLQIGATMGILVILLICYFISTWIIFRRSVNP
;
A
#
# COMPACT_ATOMS: atom_id res chain seq x y z
N MET A 1 16.76 -26.45 41.57
CA MET A 1 15.34 -26.57 41.86
C MET A 1 14.47 -25.78 40.88
N TYR A 2 14.72 -24.49 40.62
CA TYR A 2 13.94 -23.64 39.73
C TYR A 2 13.90 -24.12 38.28
N ALA A 3 15.03 -24.52 37.69
CA ALA A 3 15.07 -25.01 36.30
C ALA A 3 14.16 -26.22 36.06
N LYS A 4 14.16 -27.19 36.97
CA LYS A 4 13.30 -28.38 36.91
C LYS A 4 11.82 -28.02 37.07
N LEU A 5 11.51 -27.00 37.83
CA LEU A 5 10.14 -26.46 38.05
C LEU A 5 9.67 -25.76 36.75
N VAL A 6 10.50 -24.91 36.16
CA VAL A 6 10.22 -24.19 34.91
C VAL A 6 9.95 -25.18 33.77
N PHE A 7 10.81 -26.19 33.58
CA PHE A 7 10.65 -27.19 32.53
C PHE A 7 9.38 -28.04 32.71
N ARG A 8 9.07 -28.43 33.94
CA ARG A 8 7.85 -29.19 34.27
C ARG A 8 6.60 -28.36 34.05
N ASN A 9 6.62 -27.09 34.44
CA ASN A 9 5.51 -26.16 34.18
C ASN A 9 5.35 -25.91 32.71
N ALA A 10 6.42 -25.64 31.95
CA ALA A 10 6.40 -25.48 30.51
C ALA A 10 5.76 -26.70 29.81
N LYS A 11 6.21 -27.92 30.14
CA LYS A 11 5.65 -29.16 29.59
C LYS A 11 4.15 -29.35 29.89
N ARG A 12 3.71 -28.99 31.10
CA ARG A 12 2.30 -29.09 31.51
C ARG A 12 1.43 -28.05 30.86
N SER A 13 1.97 -26.87 30.60
CA SER A 13 1.27 -25.73 30.04
C SER A 13 1.35 -25.63 28.51
N VAL A 14 1.96 -26.59 27.79
CA VAL A 14 2.10 -26.54 26.32
C VAL A 14 0.78 -26.26 25.61
N LYS A 15 -0.33 -26.83 26.07
CA LYS A 15 -1.66 -26.58 25.50
C LYS A 15 -2.10 -25.12 25.65
N ASP A 16 -1.72 -24.45 26.73
CA ASP A 16 -2.03 -23.05 26.99
C ASP A 16 -1.13 -22.11 26.18
N TYR A 17 0.12 -22.53 25.90
CA TYR A 17 1.07 -21.80 25.07
C TYR A 17 0.95 -22.10 23.57
N LEU A 18 0.04 -22.99 23.13
CA LEU A 18 -0.06 -23.41 21.73
C LEU A 18 -0.23 -22.20 20.79
N VAL A 19 -1.13 -21.28 21.11
CA VAL A 19 -1.34 -20.05 20.29
C VAL A 19 -0.09 -19.19 20.28
N TYR A 20 0.61 -19.07 21.42
CA TYR A 20 1.88 -18.35 21.50
C TYR A 20 2.94 -18.98 20.58
N ILE A 21 3.13 -20.30 20.66
CA ILE A 21 4.10 -21.05 19.86
C ILE A 21 3.79 -20.88 18.37
N VAL A 22 2.54 -21.09 17.94
CA VAL A 22 2.14 -20.97 16.55
C VAL A 22 2.39 -19.56 16.02
N THR A 23 1.97 -18.54 16.75
CA THR A 23 2.17 -17.14 16.33
C THR A 23 3.64 -16.77 16.23
N MET A 24 4.45 -17.18 17.24
CA MET A 24 5.89 -16.90 17.22
C MET A 24 6.60 -17.69 16.11
N THR A 25 6.19 -18.92 15.85
CA THR A 25 6.70 -19.72 14.72
C THR A 25 6.44 -19.00 13.39
N ILE A 26 5.23 -18.51 13.17
CA ILE A 26 4.89 -17.75 11.94
C ILE A 26 5.76 -16.48 11.84
N CYS A 27 5.94 -15.74 12.94
CA CYS A 27 6.81 -14.56 12.95
C CYS A 27 8.25 -14.88 12.56
N VAL A 28 8.82 -15.95 13.14
CA VAL A 28 10.19 -16.40 12.85
C VAL A 28 10.31 -16.87 11.40
N THR A 29 9.34 -17.67 10.93
CA THR A 29 9.28 -18.16 9.55
C THR A 29 9.32 -17.01 8.55
N LEU A 30 8.44 -16.04 8.72
CA LEU A 30 8.36 -14.88 7.85
C LEU A 30 9.64 -14.04 7.92
N PHE A 31 10.16 -13.78 9.11
CA PHE A 31 11.38 -12.98 9.28
C PHE A 31 12.59 -13.65 8.62
N TYR A 32 12.79 -14.95 8.84
CA TYR A 32 13.86 -15.72 8.22
C TYR A 32 13.77 -15.73 6.70
N ALA A 33 12.57 -16.03 6.16
CA ALA A 33 12.35 -16.14 4.73
C ALA A 33 12.68 -14.83 3.99
N PHE A 34 12.36 -13.69 4.60
CA PHE A 34 12.68 -12.38 4.03
C PHE A 34 14.14 -11.99 4.19
N LEU A 35 14.71 -12.26 5.37
CA LEU A 35 16.09 -11.94 5.64
C LEU A 35 17.04 -12.76 4.76
N SER A 36 16.63 -13.95 4.32
CA SER A 36 17.45 -14.84 3.47
C SER A 36 17.86 -14.22 2.13
N ILE A 37 17.01 -13.36 1.54
CA ILE A 37 17.34 -12.67 0.27
C ILE A 37 18.50 -11.68 0.44
N SER A 38 18.64 -11.10 1.64
CA SER A 38 19.71 -10.13 1.95
C SER A 38 20.94 -10.79 2.57
N SER A 39 21.03 -12.12 2.53
CA SER A 39 22.17 -12.87 3.04
C SER A 39 23.41 -12.65 2.19
N SER A 40 24.56 -12.51 2.82
CA SER A 40 25.86 -12.43 2.12
C SER A 40 26.23 -13.73 1.38
N TYR A 41 25.57 -14.84 1.71
CA TYR A 41 25.77 -16.14 1.06
C TYR A 41 24.72 -16.40 -0.04
N TYR A 42 23.81 -15.44 -0.28
CA TYR A 42 22.80 -15.56 -1.31
C TYR A 42 23.34 -14.93 -2.59
N SER A 43 23.72 -15.73 -3.54
CA SER A 43 24.17 -15.34 -4.88
C SER A 43 23.35 -16.11 -5.91
N PRO A 44 22.18 -15.61 -6.30
CA PRO A 44 21.40 -16.21 -7.38
C PRO A 44 22.14 -16.04 -8.70
N ASP A 45 22.09 -17.08 -9.55
CA ASP A 45 22.60 -16.99 -10.92
C ASP A 45 21.53 -16.27 -11.76
N ILE A 46 21.74 -14.97 -11.98
CA ILE A 46 20.81 -14.09 -12.70
C ILE A 46 21.42 -13.56 -14.03
N GLY A 47 22.55 -14.15 -14.47
CA GLY A 47 23.23 -13.70 -15.67
C GLY A 47 24.09 -12.45 -15.46
N SER A 48 24.98 -12.17 -16.42
CA SER A 48 25.89 -11.02 -16.39
C SER A 48 25.23 -9.68 -16.76
N GLU A 49 23.98 -9.71 -17.16
CA GLU A 49 23.19 -8.55 -17.57
C GLU A 49 22.57 -7.83 -16.37
N TYR A 50 22.61 -8.43 -15.16
CA TYR A 50 21.93 -7.92 -13.99
C TYR A 50 22.88 -7.66 -12.81
N ASP A 51 22.53 -6.65 -12.00
CA ASP A 51 23.21 -6.34 -10.74
C ASP A 51 22.27 -6.57 -9.55
N PHE A 52 22.67 -7.47 -8.67
CA PHE A 52 21.87 -7.86 -7.50
C PHE A 52 22.00 -6.89 -6.32
N THR A 53 22.96 -5.98 -6.31
CA THR A 53 23.23 -5.11 -5.15
C THR A 53 22.07 -4.20 -4.82
N LEU A 54 21.43 -3.60 -5.83
CA LEU A 54 20.26 -2.73 -5.68
C LEU A 54 19.12 -3.44 -4.97
N LEU A 55 18.82 -4.68 -5.37
CA LEU A 55 17.77 -5.49 -4.78
C LEU A 55 18.08 -5.85 -3.33
N SER A 56 19.30 -6.30 -3.05
CA SER A 56 19.75 -6.67 -1.70
C SER A 56 19.63 -5.49 -0.72
N ASP A 57 20.05 -4.30 -1.13
CA ASP A 57 19.99 -3.11 -0.27
C ASP A 57 18.55 -2.60 -0.06
N GLY A 58 17.74 -2.62 -1.08
CA GLY A 58 16.31 -2.29 -0.97
C GLY A 58 15.56 -3.25 -0.04
N MET A 59 15.85 -4.54 -0.11
CA MET A 59 15.27 -5.55 0.78
C MET A 59 15.66 -5.34 2.25
N LYS A 60 16.89 -4.89 2.55
CA LYS A 60 17.32 -4.55 3.92
C LYS A 60 16.43 -3.45 4.53
N ILE A 61 16.09 -2.42 3.75
CA ILE A 61 15.21 -1.34 4.17
C ILE A 61 13.80 -1.87 4.46
N ALA A 62 13.24 -2.68 3.56
CA ALA A 62 11.92 -3.28 3.73
C ALA A 62 11.85 -4.16 4.99
N ILE A 63 12.87 -4.98 5.25
CA ILE A 63 12.97 -5.82 6.45
C ILE A 63 12.99 -4.97 7.72
N CYS A 64 13.71 -3.84 7.73
CA CYS A 64 13.76 -2.95 8.89
C CYS A 64 12.36 -2.41 9.25
N MET A 65 11.56 -1.99 8.27
CA MET A 65 10.18 -1.53 8.50
C MET A 65 9.29 -2.63 9.07
N ILE A 66 9.38 -3.84 8.54
CA ILE A 66 8.56 -4.97 8.96
C ILE A 66 8.96 -5.48 10.34
N THR A 67 10.24 -5.38 10.68
CA THR A 67 10.76 -5.72 12.02
C THR A 67 10.00 -4.97 13.13
N LEU A 68 9.64 -3.71 12.92
CA LEU A 68 8.84 -2.93 13.87
C LEU A 68 7.44 -3.52 14.08
N LEU A 69 6.80 -3.99 13.01
CA LEU A 69 5.48 -4.64 13.10
C LEU A 69 5.57 -5.98 13.87
N LEU A 70 6.61 -6.76 13.63
CA LEU A 70 6.85 -8.01 14.36
C LEU A 70 7.12 -7.77 15.85
N LEU A 71 7.88 -6.74 16.21
CA LEU A 71 8.08 -6.35 17.62
C LEU A 71 6.77 -6.00 18.32
N PHE A 72 5.87 -5.30 17.63
CA PHE A 72 4.53 -5.03 18.15
C PHE A 72 3.76 -6.33 18.41
N LEU A 73 3.77 -7.27 17.48
CA LEU A 73 3.08 -8.55 17.61
C LEU A 73 3.66 -9.40 18.76
N ILE A 74 4.99 -9.48 18.87
CA ILE A 74 5.69 -10.18 19.96
C ILE A 74 5.25 -9.61 21.31
N ARG A 75 5.24 -8.28 21.46
CA ARG A 75 4.79 -7.61 22.66
C ARG A 75 3.33 -7.91 22.98
N PHE A 76 2.46 -7.86 21.98
CA PHE A 76 1.03 -8.11 22.14
C PHE A 76 0.75 -9.54 22.64
N VAL A 77 1.35 -10.55 22.00
CA VAL A 77 1.16 -11.95 22.35
C VAL A 77 1.71 -12.27 23.73
N ASN A 78 2.87 -11.70 24.09
CA ASN A 78 3.43 -11.85 25.44
C ASN A 78 2.53 -11.20 26.51
N HIS A 79 1.97 -10.02 26.23
CA HIS A 79 1.03 -9.37 27.15
C HIS A 79 -0.27 -10.18 27.34
N TYR A 80 -0.74 -10.82 26.27
CA TYR A 80 -1.86 -11.77 26.33
C TYR A 80 -1.55 -12.94 27.28
N MET A 81 -0.38 -13.57 27.12
CA MET A 81 0.03 -14.71 27.98
C MET A 81 0.13 -14.29 29.45
N LEU A 82 0.64 -13.08 29.71
CA LEU A 82 0.68 -12.53 31.05
C LEU A 82 -0.72 -12.41 31.66
N ARG A 83 -1.69 -11.85 30.93
CA ARG A 83 -3.08 -11.74 31.39
C ARG A 83 -3.73 -13.10 31.67
N ARG A 84 -3.50 -14.08 30.81
CA ARG A 84 -4.05 -15.42 30.96
C ARG A 84 -3.56 -16.12 32.22
N LYS A 85 -2.31 -15.86 32.63
CA LYS A 85 -1.68 -16.48 33.82
C LYS A 85 -1.82 -15.69 35.11
N GLN A 86 -2.49 -14.54 35.10
CA GLN A 86 -2.62 -13.67 36.29
C GLN A 86 -3.15 -14.40 37.53
N LYS A 87 -4.14 -15.27 37.34
CA LYS A 87 -4.73 -16.06 38.45
C LYS A 87 -3.73 -17.09 39.04
N GLU A 88 -2.93 -17.74 38.18
CA GLU A 88 -1.86 -18.63 38.64
C GLU A 88 -0.82 -17.85 39.47
N PHE A 89 -0.46 -16.65 39.01
CA PHE A 89 0.47 -15.78 39.72
C PHE A 89 -0.07 -15.32 41.09
N ALA A 90 -1.36 -14.99 41.16
CA ALA A 90 -2.02 -14.67 42.43
C ALA A 90 -1.98 -15.83 43.40
N VAL A 91 -2.31 -17.04 42.97
CA VAL A 91 -2.26 -18.25 43.82
C VAL A 91 -0.83 -18.53 44.30
N GLN A 92 0.17 -18.45 43.43
CA GLN A 92 1.58 -18.62 43.77
C GLN A 92 2.04 -17.58 44.79
N SER A 93 1.57 -16.32 44.68
CA SER A 93 1.89 -15.24 45.62
C SER A 93 1.24 -15.47 46.97
N ILE A 94 0.00 -15.97 47.01
CA ILE A 94 -0.69 -16.32 48.27
C ILE A 94 0.01 -17.49 48.97
N MET A 95 0.59 -18.42 48.22
CA MET A 95 1.39 -19.53 48.78
C MET A 95 2.78 -19.08 49.23
N GLY A 96 3.10 -17.79 49.26
CA GLY A 96 4.32 -17.22 49.77
C GLY A 96 5.46 -17.01 48.78
N MET A 97 5.21 -17.16 47.47
CA MET A 97 6.23 -16.87 46.47
C MET A 97 6.36 -15.35 46.25
N GLU A 98 7.58 -14.85 46.25
CA GLU A 98 7.87 -13.45 45.92
C GLU A 98 7.50 -13.14 44.46
N GLN A 99 6.81 -12.01 44.20
CA GLN A 99 6.39 -11.60 42.85
C GLN A 99 7.58 -11.49 41.85
N LYS A 100 8.77 -11.14 42.36
CA LYS A 100 10.00 -11.12 41.54
C LYS A 100 10.39 -12.50 41.07
N THR A 101 10.23 -13.50 41.89
CA THR A 101 10.50 -14.91 41.57
C THR A 101 9.47 -15.47 40.60
N ILE A 102 8.18 -15.14 40.76
CA ILE A 102 7.10 -15.47 39.84
C ILE A 102 7.40 -14.88 38.46
N GLY A 103 7.80 -13.60 38.41
CA GLY A 103 8.16 -12.93 37.14
C GLY A 103 9.36 -13.59 36.43
N ARG A 104 10.37 -14.05 37.18
CA ARG A 104 11.52 -14.77 36.61
C ARG A 104 11.14 -16.16 36.08
N ILE A 105 10.27 -16.87 36.77
CA ILE A 105 9.77 -18.18 36.34
C ILE A 105 8.96 -18.02 35.04
N PHE A 106 8.05 -17.05 34.99
CA PHE A 106 7.26 -16.76 33.79
C PHE A 106 8.14 -16.36 32.60
N PHE A 107 9.18 -15.52 32.83
CA PHE A 107 10.14 -15.16 31.83
C PHE A 107 10.89 -16.40 31.28
N ALA A 108 11.36 -17.28 32.16
CA ALA A 108 12.04 -18.50 31.73
C ALA A 108 11.11 -19.46 30.96
N GLU A 109 9.84 -19.59 31.36
CA GLU A 109 8.83 -20.38 30.63
C GLU A 109 8.59 -19.81 29.22
N THR A 110 8.37 -18.49 29.09
CA THR A 110 8.16 -17.85 27.79
C THR A 110 9.39 -17.91 26.89
N LEU A 111 10.58 -17.83 27.47
CA LEU A 111 11.85 -17.99 26.74
C LEU A 111 12.01 -19.41 26.16
N ILE A 112 11.74 -20.44 26.95
CA ILE A 112 11.79 -21.85 26.49
C ILE A 112 10.83 -22.07 25.33
N MET A 113 9.59 -21.58 25.44
CA MET A 113 8.59 -21.69 24.38
C MET A 113 8.98 -20.88 23.14
N GLY A 114 9.59 -19.72 23.35
CA GLY A 114 10.14 -18.87 22.29
C GLY A 114 11.29 -19.55 21.54
N MET A 115 12.22 -20.19 22.24
CA MET A 115 13.31 -20.96 21.63
C MET A 115 12.78 -22.14 20.78
N PHE A 116 11.73 -22.81 21.26
CA PHE A 116 11.07 -23.87 20.49
C PHE A 116 10.43 -23.32 19.21
N SER A 117 9.80 -22.15 19.31
CA SER A 117 9.23 -21.45 18.15
C SER A 117 10.30 -21.02 17.15
N ILE A 118 11.50 -20.58 17.62
CA ILE A 118 12.62 -20.22 16.75
C ILE A 118 13.08 -21.43 15.94
N LEU A 119 13.27 -22.59 16.57
CA LEU A 119 13.71 -23.80 15.88
C LEU A 119 12.75 -24.24 14.77
N ILE A 120 11.46 -24.33 15.12
CA ILE A 120 10.42 -24.70 14.13
C ILE A 120 10.30 -23.61 13.05
N GLY A 121 10.36 -22.34 13.46
CA GLY A 121 10.21 -21.19 12.57
C GLY A 121 11.34 -21.07 11.55
N ILE A 122 12.59 -21.34 11.93
CA ILE A 122 13.71 -21.37 10.99
C ILE A 122 13.53 -22.52 9.99
N PHE A 123 13.15 -23.72 10.48
CA PHE A 123 12.89 -24.86 9.61
C PHE A 123 11.80 -24.54 8.56
N CYS A 124 10.65 -24.02 8.98
CA CYS A 124 9.61 -23.56 8.06
C CYS A 124 10.08 -22.38 7.19
N GLY A 125 10.94 -21.52 7.72
CA GLY A 125 11.48 -20.35 7.03
C GLY A 125 12.35 -20.72 5.84
N VAL A 126 13.14 -21.80 5.93
CA VAL A 126 13.90 -22.34 4.80
C VAL A 126 12.97 -22.77 3.66
N PHE A 127 11.82 -23.37 3.95
CA PHE A 127 10.84 -23.69 2.91
C PHE A 127 10.22 -22.43 2.29
N CYS A 128 9.85 -21.44 3.11
CA CYS A 128 9.29 -20.20 2.62
C CYS A 128 10.30 -19.38 1.81
N SER A 129 11.60 -19.43 2.15
CA SER A 129 12.63 -18.74 1.39
C SER A 129 12.78 -19.29 -0.04
N GLN A 130 12.56 -20.60 -0.24
CA GLN A 130 12.56 -21.20 -1.57
C GLN A 130 11.45 -20.64 -2.48
N PHE A 131 10.28 -20.39 -1.91
CA PHE A 131 9.17 -19.78 -2.65
C PHE A 131 9.53 -18.35 -3.10
N ILE A 132 10.17 -17.58 -2.23
CA ILE A 132 10.59 -16.21 -2.57
C ILE A 132 11.71 -16.23 -3.62
N THR A 133 12.67 -17.15 -3.50
CA THR A 133 13.72 -17.35 -4.50
C THR A 133 13.14 -17.75 -5.86
N ALA A 134 12.14 -18.64 -5.88
CA ALA A 134 11.44 -19.00 -7.12
C ALA A 134 10.77 -17.79 -7.78
N MET A 135 10.09 -16.94 -6.99
CA MET A 135 9.51 -15.69 -7.51
C MET A 135 10.59 -14.75 -8.06
N LEU A 136 11.74 -14.67 -7.40
CA LEU A 136 12.86 -13.83 -7.83
C LEU A 136 13.41 -14.30 -9.18
N LEU A 137 13.80 -15.57 -9.28
CA LEU A 137 14.37 -16.13 -10.51
C LEU A 137 13.38 -16.04 -11.68
N THR A 138 12.10 -16.30 -11.42
CA THR A 138 11.04 -16.10 -12.45
C THR A 138 10.96 -14.64 -12.92
N ALA A 139 11.16 -13.67 -12.02
CA ALA A 139 11.17 -12.25 -12.39
C ALA A 139 12.36 -11.86 -13.27
N TYR A 140 13.48 -12.56 -13.13
CA TYR A 140 14.67 -12.40 -13.99
C TYR A 140 14.67 -13.34 -15.21
N GLY A 141 13.60 -14.14 -15.41
CA GLY A 141 13.50 -15.07 -16.55
C GLY A 141 14.31 -16.35 -16.40
N GLU A 142 14.91 -16.58 -15.24
CA GLU A 142 15.79 -17.72 -14.97
C GLU A 142 15.02 -18.94 -14.45
N PRO A 143 15.43 -20.17 -14.83
CA PRO A 143 14.81 -21.39 -14.33
C PRO A 143 15.10 -21.59 -12.84
N TYR A 144 14.03 -21.95 -12.09
CA TYR A 144 14.18 -22.23 -10.67
C TYR A 144 14.58 -23.68 -10.42
N GLU A 145 15.70 -23.88 -9.72
CA GLU A 145 16.11 -25.16 -9.18
C GLU A 145 16.01 -25.18 -7.64
N ILE A 146 15.44 -26.25 -7.07
CA ILE A 146 15.30 -26.38 -5.62
C ILE A 146 16.68 -26.55 -4.98
N SER A 147 17.15 -25.53 -4.27
CA SER A 147 18.40 -25.55 -3.52
C SER A 147 18.10 -25.44 -2.01
N TRP A 148 18.32 -26.54 -1.28
CA TRP A 148 18.17 -26.56 0.17
C TRP A 148 19.36 -25.87 0.86
N THR A 149 19.47 -24.55 0.71
CA THR A 149 20.54 -23.78 1.33
C THR A 149 20.10 -23.15 2.63
N LEU A 150 20.86 -23.40 3.67
CA LEU A 150 20.71 -22.75 4.97
C LEU A 150 21.74 -21.61 5.03
N PHE A 151 21.29 -20.39 5.24
CA PHE A 151 22.16 -19.22 5.32
C PHE A 151 22.60 -18.96 6.76
N PRO A 152 23.88 -19.17 7.13
CA PRO A 152 24.33 -19.08 8.53
C PRO A 152 24.17 -17.68 9.14
N ASP A 153 24.41 -16.64 8.37
CA ASP A 153 24.26 -15.23 8.77
C ASP A 153 22.79 -14.90 9.07
N THR A 154 21.88 -15.37 8.21
CA THR A 154 20.42 -15.20 8.39
C THR A 154 19.92 -15.94 9.63
N VAL A 155 20.38 -17.17 9.87
CA VAL A 155 20.06 -17.93 11.09
C VAL A 155 20.55 -17.16 12.31
N LEU A 156 21.81 -16.72 12.32
CA LEU A 156 22.39 -15.99 13.44
C LEU A 156 21.62 -14.71 13.76
N LEU A 157 21.35 -13.88 12.74
CA LEU A 157 20.59 -12.64 12.90
C LEU A 157 19.18 -12.90 13.40
N THR A 158 18.50 -13.92 12.86
CA THR A 158 17.15 -14.31 13.30
C THR A 158 17.15 -14.72 14.77
N VAL A 159 18.09 -15.57 15.19
CA VAL A 159 18.21 -16.01 16.59
C VAL A 159 18.49 -14.82 17.51
N ILE A 160 19.46 -13.98 17.16
CA ILE A 160 19.82 -12.78 17.95
C ILE A 160 18.61 -11.86 18.09
N PHE A 161 17.93 -11.53 16.99
CA PHE A 161 16.77 -10.64 16.99
C PHE A 161 15.65 -11.13 17.93
N PHE A 162 15.25 -12.40 17.78
CA PHE A 162 14.15 -12.95 18.60
C PHE A 162 14.55 -13.15 20.05
N VAL A 163 15.79 -13.58 20.34
CA VAL A 163 16.27 -13.73 21.72
C VAL A 163 16.33 -12.38 22.42
N VAL A 164 16.86 -11.34 21.76
CA VAL A 164 16.86 -9.97 22.31
C VAL A 164 15.45 -9.45 22.51
N SER A 165 14.55 -9.67 21.54
CA SER A 165 13.14 -9.29 21.63
C SER A 165 12.44 -9.96 22.83
N PHE A 166 12.63 -11.26 23.01
CA PHE A 166 12.07 -12.00 24.17
C PHE A 166 12.64 -11.52 25.49
N PHE A 167 13.94 -11.19 25.52
CA PHE A 167 14.58 -10.64 26.71
C PHE A 167 13.98 -9.29 27.09
N VAL A 168 13.89 -8.36 26.16
CA VAL A 168 13.31 -7.02 26.37
C VAL A 168 11.87 -7.13 26.86
N VAL A 169 11.03 -7.90 26.16
CA VAL A 169 9.62 -8.09 26.54
C VAL A 169 9.49 -8.80 27.88
N GLY A 170 10.34 -9.77 28.18
CA GLY A 170 10.37 -10.48 29.45
C GLY A 170 10.70 -9.57 30.64
N VAL A 171 11.63 -8.63 30.48
CA VAL A 171 11.93 -7.61 31.48
C VAL A 171 10.71 -6.71 31.75
N PHE A 172 10.00 -6.28 30.68
CA PHE A 172 8.77 -5.50 30.82
C PHE A 172 7.66 -6.28 31.52
N ASN A 173 7.47 -7.55 31.17
CA ASN A 173 6.48 -8.41 31.82
C ASN A 173 6.77 -8.62 33.31
N THR A 174 8.04 -8.85 33.68
CA THR A 174 8.46 -8.96 35.08
C THR A 174 8.19 -7.68 35.87
N ARG A 175 8.45 -6.51 35.27
CA ARG A 175 8.12 -5.21 35.87
C ARG A 175 6.61 -5.04 36.05
N THR A 176 5.80 -5.50 35.11
CA THR A 176 4.33 -5.43 35.18
C THR A 176 3.80 -6.30 36.31
N ILE A 177 4.27 -7.55 36.41
CA ILE A 177 3.88 -8.47 37.53
C ILE A 177 4.18 -7.85 38.90
N LYS A 178 5.36 -7.24 39.07
CA LYS A 178 5.74 -6.57 40.32
C LYS A 178 4.83 -5.41 40.72
N LYS A 179 4.25 -4.71 39.73
CA LYS A 179 3.39 -3.53 40.00
C LYS A 179 1.93 -3.87 40.20
N THR A 180 1.49 -5.06 39.80
CA THR A 180 0.07 -5.46 39.87
C THR A 180 -0.22 -6.00 41.30
N LYS A 181 -1.28 -5.52 41.92
CA LYS A 181 -1.71 -6.00 43.26
C LYS A 181 -2.28 -7.41 43.17
N ILE A 182 -2.06 -8.24 44.20
CA ILE A 182 -2.51 -9.64 44.25
C ILE A 182 -4.04 -9.71 44.13
N ILE A 183 -4.74 -8.78 44.77
CA ILE A 183 -6.21 -8.72 44.71
C ILE A 183 -6.73 -8.47 43.30
N ASP A 184 -6.07 -7.57 42.54
CA ASP A 184 -6.43 -7.26 41.16
C ASP A 184 -6.17 -8.48 40.24
N MET A 185 -5.13 -9.29 40.53
CA MET A 185 -4.86 -10.52 39.79
C MET A 185 -5.89 -11.60 40.09
N LEU A 186 -6.42 -11.66 41.31
CA LEU A 186 -7.40 -12.68 41.71
C LEU A 186 -8.80 -12.34 41.23
N SER A 187 -9.14 -11.04 41.19
CA SER A 187 -10.45 -10.54 40.76
C SER A 187 -10.55 -10.27 39.26
N ALA A 188 -9.44 -10.34 38.50
CA ALA A 188 -9.37 -10.00 37.11
C ALA A 188 -10.41 -10.70 36.22
N GLU A 189 -10.85 -11.91 36.60
CA GLU A 189 -11.91 -12.66 35.87
C GLU A 189 -13.34 -12.21 36.26
N LYS A 190 -13.50 -11.54 37.40
CA LYS A 190 -14.82 -11.18 37.98
C LYS A 190 -15.13 -9.71 37.81
N GLU A 191 -14.14 -8.86 37.53
CA GLU A 191 -14.36 -7.43 37.36
C GLU A 191 -15.22 -7.15 36.13
N ASN A 192 -16.35 -6.47 36.40
CA ASN A 192 -17.11 -5.87 35.30
C ASN A 192 -16.32 -4.69 34.75
N GLU A 193 -16.21 -4.62 33.43
CA GLU A 193 -15.56 -3.49 32.79
C GLU A 193 -16.27 -2.18 33.18
N PRO A 194 -15.53 -1.11 33.47
CA PRO A 194 -16.13 0.17 33.80
C PRO A 194 -17.00 0.67 32.65
N GLU A 195 -18.17 1.19 32.96
CA GLU A 195 -19.06 1.80 31.97
C GLU A 195 -18.33 2.87 31.15
N LEU A 196 -18.74 3.04 29.88
CA LEU A 196 -18.19 3.92 28.82
C LEU A 196 -17.86 5.38 29.24
N LYS A 197 -18.03 5.76 30.49
CA LYS A 197 -18.10 7.16 30.97
C LYS A 197 -16.77 7.93 31.02
N LYS A 198 -15.58 7.32 30.95
CA LYS A 198 -14.29 8.05 31.08
C LYS A 198 -13.17 7.42 30.25
N SER A 199 -13.16 7.69 28.95
CA SER A 199 -11.96 7.39 28.14
C SER A 199 -11.06 8.62 28.04
N ARG A 200 -9.77 8.50 28.45
CA ARG A 200 -8.75 9.53 28.21
C ARG A 200 -8.37 9.65 26.73
N PHE A 201 -8.70 8.65 25.94
CA PHE A 201 -8.39 8.59 24.50
C PHE A 201 -9.35 9.42 23.64
N ILE A 202 -10.64 9.46 24.01
CA ILE A 202 -11.65 10.20 23.25
C ILE A 202 -11.37 11.72 23.15
N PRO A 203 -10.96 12.43 24.23
CA PRO A 203 -10.55 13.82 24.12
C PRO A 203 -9.36 14.04 23.21
N VAL A 204 -8.39 13.12 23.19
CA VAL A 204 -7.22 13.20 22.28
C VAL A 204 -7.65 13.07 20.83
N VAL A 205 -8.53 12.11 20.51
CA VAL A 205 -9.08 11.95 19.16
C VAL A 205 -9.86 13.18 18.72
N VAL A 206 -10.66 13.75 19.62
CA VAL A 206 -11.42 14.98 19.33
C VAL A 206 -10.48 16.16 19.06
N ILE A 207 -9.42 16.32 19.85
CA ILE A 207 -8.43 17.40 19.66
C ILE A 207 -7.69 17.20 18.33
N LEU A 208 -7.24 15.98 18.02
CA LEU A 208 -6.59 15.67 16.74
C LEU A 208 -7.53 15.94 15.56
N PHE A 209 -8.80 15.56 15.67
CA PHE A 209 -9.80 15.84 14.65
C PHE A 209 -10.02 17.35 14.46
N LEU A 210 -10.10 18.12 15.54
CA LEU A 210 -10.20 19.58 15.48
C LEU A 210 -8.97 20.23 14.84
N MET A 211 -7.76 19.77 15.19
CA MET A 211 -6.52 20.24 14.55
C MET A 211 -6.49 19.92 13.06
N PHE A 212 -6.91 18.72 12.70
CA PHE A 212 -7.03 18.29 11.31
C PHE A 212 -8.06 19.14 10.55
N THR A 213 -9.23 19.38 11.15
CA THR A 213 -10.28 20.23 10.57
C THR A 213 -9.79 21.68 10.36
N LEU A 214 -8.98 22.21 11.28
CA LEU A 214 -8.34 23.52 11.11
C LEU A 214 -7.35 23.54 9.96
N TRP A 215 -6.55 22.50 9.83
CA TRP A 215 -5.59 22.37 8.74
C TRP A 215 -6.29 22.21 7.39
N GLU A 216 -7.34 21.41 7.31
CA GLU A 216 -8.18 21.25 6.11
C GLU A 216 -8.81 22.60 5.69
N LEU A 217 -9.33 23.37 6.66
CA LEU A 217 -9.85 24.71 6.42
C LEU A 217 -8.77 25.63 5.82
N PHE A 218 -7.58 25.63 6.40
CA PHE A 218 -6.46 26.46 5.94
C PHE A 218 -6.00 26.03 4.54
N SER A 219 -5.83 24.74 4.29
CA SER A 219 -5.50 24.19 2.97
C SER A 219 -6.59 24.49 1.93
N GLY A 220 -7.87 24.36 2.33
CA GLY A 220 -9.00 24.73 1.48
C GLY A 220 -8.97 26.18 1.03
N ILE A 221 -8.66 27.12 1.94
CA ILE A 221 -8.53 28.55 1.62
C ILE A 221 -7.37 28.80 0.63
N GLN A 222 -6.24 28.12 0.79
CA GLN A 222 -5.12 28.25 -0.16
C GLN A 222 -5.48 27.68 -1.54
N ASN A 223 -6.17 26.55 -1.58
CA ASN A 223 -6.61 25.94 -2.83
C ASN A 223 -7.68 26.75 -3.56
N VAL A 224 -8.54 27.53 -2.86
CA VAL A 224 -9.50 28.47 -3.48
C VAL A 224 -8.78 29.46 -4.38
N ARG A 225 -7.65 30.01 -3.96
CA ARG A 225 -6.86 30.95 -4.77
C ARG A 225 -6.34 30.34 -6.07
N PHE A 226 -6.02 29.05 -6.06
CA PHE A 226 -5.47 28.35 -7.20
C PHE A 226 -6.53 27.95 -8.24
N TYR A 227 -7.77 27.65 -7.79
CA TYR A 227 -8.87 27.18 -8.65
C TYR A 227 -9.84 28.31 -9.08
N TYR A 228 -9.51 29.56 -8.87
CA TYR A 228 -10.42 30.68 -9.19
C TYR A 228 -10.55 30.95 -10.70
N ASP A 229 -9.85 30.19 -11.54
CA ASP A 229 -9.93 30.32 -12.99
C ASP A 229 -11.22 29.66 -13.53
N SER A 230 -11.99 30.46 -14.18
CA SER A 230 -13.27 30.53 -14.84
C SER A 230 -14.02 29.26 -15.33
N ARG A 231 -13.52 28.04 -15.17
CA ARG A 231 -14.06 26.84 -15.84
C ARG A 231 -14.72 25.78 -14.92
N PHE A 232 -15.01 26.09 -13.67
CA PHE A 232 -15.61 25.12 -12.76
C PHE A 232 -17.07 24.82 -13.09
N VAL A 233 -17.35 23.57 -13.44
CA VAL A 233 -18.71 23.04 -13.55
C VAL A 233 -19.38 23.05 -12.16
N PHE A 234 -20.67 23.34 -12.13
CA PHE A 234 -21.47 23.50 -10.90
C PHE A 234 -21.29 22.42 -9.82
N PRO A 235 -21.23 21.09 -10.14
CA PRO A 235 -21.01 20.07 -9.12
C PRO A 235 -19.65 20.19 -8.40
N VAL A 236 -18.58 20.51 -9.12
CA VAL A 236 -17.24 20.67 -8.54
C VAL A 236 -17.19 21.88 -7.60
N LYS A 237 -17.88 22.95 -7.95
CA LYS A 237 -18.04 24.13 -7.06
C LYS A 237 -18.77 23.78 -5.76
N ILE A 238 -19.83 23.01 -5.80
CA ILE A 238 -20.57 22.57 -4.60
C ILE A 238 -19.66 21.71 -3.69
N MET A 239 -18.95 20.77 -4.24
CA MET A 239 -18.04 19.90 -3.47
C MET A 239 -16.89 20.69 -2.87
N TYR A 240 -16.32 21.58 -3.63
CA TYR A 240 -15.28 22.47 -3.19
C TYR A 240 -15.73 23.35 -2.01
N TRP A 241 -16.86 24.04 -2.14
CA TRP A 241 -17.45 24.81 -1.05
C TRP A 241 -17.88 23.94 0.13
N GLY A 242 -18.33 22.70 -0.11
CA GLY A 242 -18.62 21.72 0.90
C GLY A 242 -17.41 21.36 1.76
N ASN A 243 -16.25 21.16 1.13
CA ASN A 243 -14.97 20.88 1.84
C ASN A 243 -14.48 22.06 2.68
N ILE A 244 -14.84 23.30 2.34
CA ILE A 244 -14.54 24.47 3.18
C ILE A 244 -15.59 24.67 4.26
N LEU A 245 -16.87 24.53 3.92
CA LEU A 245 -17.97 24.80 4.83
C LEU A 245 -18.07 23.77 5.97
N LEU A 246 -17.78 22.50 5.67
CA LEU A 246 -17.88 21.42 6.63
C LEU A 246 -16.91 21.55 7.81
N PRO A 247 -15.63 21.88 7.62
CA PRO A 247 -14.71 22.25 8.70
C PRO A 247 -15.23 23.42 9.55
N VAL A 248 -15.76 24.46 8.91
CA VAL A 248 -16.32 25.62 9.63
C VAL A 248 -17.53 25.22 10.49
N VAL A 249 -18.44 24.42 9.97
CA VAL A 249 -19.59 23.86 10.71
C VAL A 249 -19.12 22.99 11.88
N THR A 250 -18.12 22.14 11.67
CA THR A 250 -17.57 21.27 12.71
C THR A 250 -16.94 22.07 13.85
N LEU A 251 -16.15 23.09 13.52
CA LEU A 251 -15.54 24.01 14.49
C LEU A 251 -16.62 24.81 15.22
N GLY A 252 -17.62 25.32 14.50
CA GLY A 252 -18.78 26.02 15.09
C GLY A 252 -19.55 25.16 16.07
N TRP A 253 -19.80 23.88 15.71
CA TRP A 253 -20.43 22.90 16.59
C TRP A 253 -19.62 22.65 17.87
N ALA A 254 -18.30 22.45 17.74
CA ALA A 254 -17.40 22.27 18.87
C ALA A 254 -17.35 23.51 19.77
N ALA A 255 -17.29 24.72 19.19
CA ALA A 255 -17.29 25.99 19.92
C ALA A 255 -18.63 26.21 20.67
N LEU A 256 -19.77 25.98 20.04
CA LEU A 256 -21.08 26.05 20.68
C LEU A 256 -21.22 25.07 21.85
N TRP A 257 -20.65 23.86 21.70
CA TRP A 257 -20.64 22.88 22.80
C TRP A 257 -19.79 23.37 23.98
N MET A 258 -18.60 23.95 23.74
CA MET A 258 -17.73 24.49 24.77
C MET A 258 -18.38 25.69 25.49
N LEU A 259 -19.10 26.56 24.79
CA LEU A 259 -19.77 27.74 25.33
C LEU A 259 -21.01 27.38 26.16
N LYS A 260 -21.77 26.38 25.75
CA LYS A 260 -22.93 25.89 26.50
C LYS A 260 -22.47 25.00 27.66
N LYS A 261 -22.08 25.57 28.80
CA LYS A 261 -21.70 24.88 30.03
C LYS A 261 -22.72 23.87 30.62
N LYS A 262 -23.85 23.61 29.95
CA LYS A 262 -24.78 22.57 30.34
C LYS A 262 -24.22 21.22 29.91
N LYS A 263 -24.33 20.22 30.79
CA LYS A 263 -24.08 18.78 30.62
C LYS A 263 -24.85 18.15 29.45
N ILE A 264 -24.80 18.75 28.26
CA ILE A 264 -25.14 18.02 27.05
C ILE A 264 -24.08 16.96 26.94
N ALA A 265 -24.52 15.73 27.07
CA ALA A 265 -23.64 14.60 27.17
C ALA A 265 -22.54 14.72 26.11
N PHE A 266 -21.29 14.60 26.52
CA PHE A 266 -20.09 14.45 25.68
C PHE A 266 -20.35 13.50 24.49
N GLN A 267 -21.28 12.56 24.66
CA GLN A 267 -21.84 11.69 23.65
C GLN A 267 -22.41 12.46 22.41
N LYS A 268 -23.18 13.54 22.61
CA LYS A 268 -23.76 14.32 21.49
C LYS A 268 -22.72 15.10 20.70
N LEU A 269 -21.61 15.52 21.36
CA LEU A 269 -20.48 16.10 20.64
C LEU A 269 -19.82 15.07 19.74
N ILE A 270 -19.56 13.87 20.29
CA ILE A 270 -18.96 12.76 19.52
C ILE A 270 -19.86 12.39 18.37
N ASP A 271 -21.16 12.20 18.59
CA ASP A 271 -22.11 11.86 17.53
C ASP A 271 -22.12 12.92 16.41
N GLY A 272 -22.05 14.20 16.75
CA GLY A 272 -21.94 15.30 15.77
C GLY A 272 -20.63 15.27 15.00
N LEU A 273 -19.50 15.07 15.68
CA LEU A 273 -18.18 14.96 15.05
C LEU A 273 -18.09 13.73 14.13
N LEU A 274 -18.71 12.61 14.51
CA LEU A 274 -18.77 11.40 13.71
C LEU A 274 -19.57 11.61 12.42
N ILE A 275 -20.71 12.28 12.50
CA ILE A 275 -21.51 12.63 11.31
C ILE A 275 -20.69 13.53 10.39
N CYS A 276 -20.02 14.55 10.93
CA CYS A 276 -19.15 15.43 10.15
C CYS A 276 -18.00 14.66 9.50
N SER A 277 -17.35 13.72 10.21
CA SER A 277 -16.25 12.92 9.62
C SER A 277 -16.72 12.00 8.50
N VAL A 278 -17.91 11.41 8.60
CA VAL A 278 -18.51 10.62 7.51
C VAL A 278 -18.78 11.49 6.28
N LEU A 279 -19.32 12.70 6.49
CA LEU A 279 -19.57 13.65 5.39
C LEU A 279 -18.24 14.13 4.76
N HIS A 280 -17.20 14.40 5.57
CA HIS A 280 -15.86 14.72 5.07
C HIS A 280 -15.28 13.61 4.22
N ALA A 281 -15.31 12.37 4.69
CA ALA A 281 -14.81 11.22 3.95
C ALA A 281 -15.52 11.05 2.60
N PHE A 282 -16.85 11.24 2.59
CA PHE A 282 -17.65 11.18 1.37
C PHE A 282 -17.29 12.30 0.38
N LEU A 283 -17.16 13.54 0.85
CA LEU A 283 -16.78 14.68 0.01
C LEU A 283 -15.33 14.55 -0.50
N ALA A 284 -14.41 14.17 0.36
CA ALA A 284 -13.01 13.97 -0.02
C ALA A 284 -12.83 12.87 -1.08
N ALA A 285 -13.59 11.76 -0.98
CA ALA A 285 -13.57 10.69 -1.96
C ALA A 285 -14.22 11.07 -3.30
N SER A 286 -15.18 12.02 -3.29
CA SER A 286 -15.91 12.43 -4.49
C SER A 286 -15.18 13.50 -5.33
N VAL A 287 -14.30 14.31 -4.71
CA VAL A 287 -13.56 15.38 -5.42
C VAL A 287 -12.67 14.83 -6.54
N PRO A 288 -11.83 13.81 -6.33
CA PRO A 288 -10.99 13.26 -7.40
C PRO A 288 -11.80 12.62 -8.53
N ALA A 289 -12.90 11.95 -8.22
CA ALA A 289 -13.79 11.35 -9.22
C ALA A 289 -14.34 12.39 -10.20
N LEU A 290 -14.70 13.56 -9.69
CA LEU A 290 -15.24 14.65 -10.50
C LEU A 290 -14.16 15.47 -11.21
N THR A 291 -12.98 15.60 -10.63
CA THR A 291 -11.86 16.32 -11.28
C THR A 291 -11.30 15.54 -12.44
N ASN A 292 -11.21 14.21 -12.36
CA ASN A 292 -10.83 13.37 -13.50
C ASN A 292 -11.86 13.42 -14.66
N GLN A 293 -13.14 13.54 -14.34
CA GLN A 293 -14.20 13.61 -15.34
C GLN A 293 -14.22 14.96 -16.10
N TYR A 294 -13.67 16.03 -15.53
CA TYR A 294 -13.73 17.38 -16.10
C TYR A 294 -12.36 17.96 -16.48
N TYR A 295 -11.34 17.12 -16.72
CA TYR A 295 -10.02 17.55 -17.20
C TYR A 295 -9.46 18.78 -16.45
N LEU A 296 -9.45 18.74 -15.15
CA LEU A 296 -8.62 19.66 -14.38
C LEU A 296 -7.23 19.04 -14.30
N PRO A 297 -6.18 19.68 -14.87
CA PRO A 297 -4.82 19.19 -14.70
C PRO A 297 -4.41 19.33 -13.23
N LEU A 298 -4.77 18.34 -12.44
CA LEU A 298 -4.35 18.21 -11.05
C LEU A 298 -2.89 17.70 -11.06
N HIS A 299 -1.97 18.61 -11.27
CA HIS A 299 -0.55 18.32 -11.22
C HIS A 299 -0.17 17.75 -9.86
N GLY A 300 0.65 16.70 -9.89
CA GLY A 300 0.98 15.73 -8.83
C GLY A 300 1.06 16.18 -7.36
N GLY A 301 1.34 17.46 -7.06
CA GLY A 301 1.42 17.94 -5.69
C GLY A 301 0.06 18.08 -4.99
N ILE A 302 -1.00 18.44 -5.72
CA ILE A 302 -2.35 18.62 -5.16
C ILE A 302 -3.02 17.27 -4.97
N LEU A 303 -2.84 16.35 -5.93
CA LEU A 303 -3.34 14.98 -5.82
C LEU A 303 -2.78 14.27 -4.58
N ASN A 304 -1.48 14.42 -4.31
CA ASN A 304 -0.83 13.84 -3.12
C ASN A 304 -1.40 14.41 -1.82
N GLN A 305 -1.71 15.71 -1.76
CA GLN A 305 -2.34 16.31 -0.59
C GLN A 305 -3.75 15.76 -0.36
N TYR A 306 -4.58 15.65 -1.41
CA TYR A 306 -5.92 15.05 -1.31
C TYR A 306 -5.87 13.58 -0.88
N LEU A 307 -4.91 12.81 -1.36
CA LEU A 307 -4.75 11.41 -0.97
C LEU A 307 -4.44 11.25 0.52
N VAL A 308 -3.63 12.12 1.09
CA VAL A 308 -3.37 12.16 2.53
C VAL A 308 -4.64 12.51 3.31
N PHE A 309 -5.43 13.50 2.87
CA PHE A 309 -6.70 13.86 3.48
C PHE A 309 -7.70 12.70 3.44
N VAL A 310 -7.85 12.04 2.29
CA VAL A 310 -8.72 10.87 2.14
C VAL A 310 -8.31 9.74 3.09
N LEU A 311 -7.02 9.48 3.25
CA LEU A 311 -6.53 8.45 4.18
C LEU A 311 -6.82 8.80 5.64
N ILE A 312 -6.66 10.06 6.03
CA ILE A 312 -6.96 10.51 7.40
C ILE A 312 -8.46 10.46 7.67
N ASP A 313 -9.29 10.95 6.76
CA ASP A 313 -10.74 10.87 6.84
C ASP A 313 -11.23 9.42 6.92
N LEU A 314 -10.59 8.53 6.17
CA LEU A 314 -10.87 7.11 6.21
C LEU A 314 -10.61 6.49 7.59
N LEU A 315 -9.51 6.87 8.25
CA LEU A 315 -9.23 6.45 9.62
C LEU A 315 -10.30 6.93 10.61
N PHE A 316 -10.73 8.18 10.50
CA PHE A 316 -11.84 8.71 11.31
C PHE A 316 -13.16 8.02 10.98
N PHE A 317 -13.42 7.74 9.71
CA PHE A 317 -14.62 7.03 9.25
C PHE A 317 -14.70 5.61 9.82
N ILE A 318 -13.59 4.85 9.84
CA ILE A 318 -13.52 3.52 10.46
C ILE A 318 -13.81 3.61 11.96
N CYS A 319 -13.19 4.57 12.67
CA CYS A 319 -13.45 4.80 14.09
C CYS A 319 -14.93 5.15 14.32
N ALA A 320 -15.49 6.00 13.46
CA ALA A 320 -16.88 6.42 13.50
C ALA A 320 -17.85 5.24 13.31
N LEU A 321 -17.63 4.40 12.31
CA LEU A 321 -18.49 3.25 12.02
C LEU A 321 -18.51 2.25 13.18
N ILE A 322 -17.36 1.94 13.77
CA ILE A 322 -17.29 1.01 14.90
C ILE A 322 -17.99 1.59 16.13
N TYR A 323 -17.80 2.88 16.39
CA TYR A 323 -18.47 3.56 17.49
C TYR A 323 -19.99 3.65 17.26
N LEU A 324 -20.42 4.01 16.04
CA LEU A 324 -21.84 4.09 15.66
C LEU A 324 -22.51 2.71 15.77
N ALA A 325 -21.88 1.65 15.27
CA ALA A 325 -22.39 0.29 15.40
C ALA A 325 -22.53 -0.13 16.86
N SER A 326 -21.54 0.23 17.71
CA SER A 326 -21.61 -0.04 19.13
C SER A 326 -22.71 0.76 19.83
N SER A 327 -22.88 2.03 19.51
CA SER A 327 -23.93 2.88 20.08
C SER A 327 -25.34 2.46 19.63
N LEU A 328 -25.51 2.01 18.38
CA LEU A 328 -26.78 1.47 17.87
C LEU A 328 -27.22 0.19 18.62
N ILE A 329 -26.26 -0.73 18.88
CA ILE A 329 -26.55 -1.94 19.67
C ILE A 329 -27.03 -1.56 21.07
N VAL A 330 -26.39 -0.59 21.73
CA VAL A 330 -26.81 -0.10 23.04
C VAL A 330 -28.19 0.57 22.99
N ALA A 331 -28.41 1.44 22.00
CA ALA A 331 -29.69 2.14 21.84
C ALA A 331 -30.85 1.16 21.56
N TRP A 332 -30.60 0.14 20.75
CA TRP A 332 -31.61 -0.89 20.44
C TRP A 332 -31.98 -1.72 21.68
N LYS A 333 -31.02 -2.10 22.51
CA LYS A 333 -31.27 -2.79 23.76
C LYS A 333 -32.17 -1.98 24.72
N VAL A 334 -31.94 -0.67 24.79
CA VAL A 334 -32.68 0.21 25.69
C VAL A 334 -34.11 0.46 25.22
N LYS A 335 -34.32 0.54 23.88
CA LYS A 335 -35.63 0.94 23.29
C LYS A 335 -36.62 -0.19 23.05
N SER A 336 -36.22 -1.47 23.04
CA SER A 336 -37.09 -2.61 22.72
C SER A 336 -37.19 -3.62 23.86
N PRO A 337 -38.08 -3.38 24.86
CA PRO A 337 -38.28 -4.31 25.97
C PRO A 337 -38.74 -5.69 25.52
N GLU A 338 -39.61 -5.77 24.54
CA GLU A 338 -40.14 -7.02 23.98
C GLU A 338 -39.06 -7.91 23.36
N HIS A 339 -38.13 -7.33 22.61
CA HIS A 339 -37.01 -8.06 22.04
C HIS A 339 -35.96 -8.44 23.10
N ARG A 340 -35.81 -7.60 24.12
CA ARG A 340 -34.84 -7.81 25.20
C ARG A 340 -35.14 -9.06 26.02
N TYR A 341 -36.41 -9.34 26.30
CA TYR A 341 -36.83 -10.45 27.15
C TYR A 341 -37.22 -11.71 26.36
N LYS A 342 -37.10 -11.71 25.02
CA LYS A 342 -37.46 -12.84 24.20
C LYS A 342 -36.31 -13.89 24.18
N GLY A 343 -36.53 -15.04 24.84
CA GLY A 343 -35.62 -16.16 24.85
C GLY A 343 -34.21 -15.79 25.43
N GLU A 344 -33.17 -16.12 24.71
CA GLU A 344 -31.78 -15.98 25.10
C GLU A 344 -31.21 -14.55 24.92
N ASN A 345 -32.00 -13.60 24.37
CA ASN A 345 -31.53 -12.27 23.99
C ASN A 345 -31.05 -11.44 25.17
N LEU A 346 -31.64 -11.59 26.36
CA LEU A 346 -31.18 -10.89 27.56
C LEU A 346 -29.73 -11.22 27.91
N PHE A 347 -29.41 -12.50 27.87
CA PHE A 347 -28.05 -12.99 28.13
C PHE A 347 -27.08 -12.53 27.04
N PHE A 348 -27.47 -12.70 25.78
CA PHE A 348 -26.68 -12.35 24.61
C PHE A 348 -26.32 -10.84 24.58
N PHE A 349 -27.34 -9.97 24.66
CA PHE A 349 -27.08 -8.51 24.68
C PHE A 349 -26.37 -8.07 25.94
N GLY A 350 -26.62 -8.71 27.09
CA GLY A 350 -25.89 -8.46 28.32
C GLY A 350 -24.39 -8.71 28.20
N GLN A 351 -23.99 -9.77 27.49
CA GLN A 351 -22.59 -10.08 27.22
C GLN A 351 -21.94 -9.08 26.27
N ILE A 352 -22.61 -8.75 25.17
CA ILE A 352 -22.06 -7.79 24.19
C ILE A 352 -21.83 -6.44 24.84
N ILE A 353 -22.81 -5.90 25.59
CA ILE A 353 -22.70 -4.57 26.18
C ILE A 353 -21.64 -4.50 27.27
N SER A 354 -21.48 -5.56 28.07
CA SER A 354 -20.49 -5.57 29.17
C SER A 354 -19.05 -5.43 28.67
N LYS A 355 -18.76 -5.69 27.38
CA LYS A 355 -17.41 -5.66 26.80
C LYS A 355 -17.21 -4.65 25.69
N LEU A 356 -18.24 -3.92 25.35
CA LEU A 356 -18.22 -2.98 24.22
C LEU A 356 -17.14 -1.89 24.39
N ASN A 357 -16.79 -1.55 25.61
CA ASN A 357 -15.91 -0.44 25.95
C ASN A 357 -14.42 -0.74 25.70
N THR A 358 -13.92 -1.88 26.13
CA THR A 358 -12.52 -2.29 25.89
C THR A 358 -12.34 -2.88 24.51
N THR A 359 -13.37 -3.56 24.01
CA THR A 359 -13.34 -4.25 22.72
C THR A 359 -13.41 -3.24 21.56
N SER A 360 -14.11 -2.11 21.70
CA SER A 360 -14.22 -1.12 20.61
C SER A 360 -12.85 -0.56 20.16
N LYS A 361 -11.92 -0.33 21.09
CA LYS A 361 -10.56 0.14 20.77
C LYS A 361 -9.76 -0.90 20.01
N THR A 362 -9.85 -2.14 20.44
CA THR A 362 -9.16 -3.26 19.79
C THR A 362 -9.77 -3.53 18.41
N MET A 363 -11.10 -3.43 18.28
CA MET A 363 -11.79 -3.56 17.00
C MET A 363 -11.38 -2.48 16.00
N THR A 364 -11.24 -1.22 16.45
CA THR A 364 -10.74 -0.13 15.60
C THR A 364 -9.34 -0.45 15.08
N LEU A 365 -8.43 -0.88 15.96
CA LEU A 365 -7.08 -1.26 15.55
C LEU A 365 -7.10 -2.43 14.54
N ILE A 366 -7.90 -3.47 14.82
CA ILE A 366 -8.08 -4.62 13.92
C ILE A 366 -8.62 -4.16 12.56
N CYS A 367 -9.61 -3.28 12.56
CA CYS A 367 -10.21 -2.78 11.32
C CYS A 367 -9.17 -2.01 10.48
N ILE A 368 -8.41 -1.10 11.09
CA ILE A 368 -7.35 -0.33 10.41
C ILE A 368 -6.27 -1.26 9.84
N THR A 369 -5.79 -2.20 10.65
CA THR A 369 -4.75 -3.15 10.18
C THR A 369 -5.26 -4.06 9.07
N LEU A 370 -6.54 -4.44 9.09
CA LEU A 370 -7.13 -5.27 8.06
C LEU A 370 -7.38 -4.49 6.76
N VAL A 371 -7.83 -3.24 6.84
CA VAL A 371 -7.94 -2.35 5.66
C VAL A 371 -6.60 -2.19 4.97
N LEU A 372 -5.56 -1.90 5.75
CA LEU A 372 -4.20 -1.74 5.22
C LEU A 372 -3.69 -3.04 4.58
N ALA A 373 -3.92 -4.19 5.23
CA ALA A 373 -3.53 -5.49 4.68
C ALA A 373 -4.25 -5.80 3.36
N ILE A 374 -5.56 -5.58 3.28
CA ILE A 374 -6.35 -5.79 2.06
C ILE A 374 -5.85 -4.86 0.94
N PHE A 375 -5.64 -3.58 1.26
CA PHE A 375 -5.13 -2.62 0.30
C PHE A 375 -3.76 -3.03 -0.24
N MET A 376 -2.81 -3.38 0.63
CA MET A 376 -1.47 -3.81 0.21
C MET A 376 -1.51 -5.08 -0.66
N PHE A 377 -2.35 -6.04 -0.34
CA PHE A 377 -2.52 -7.26 -1.14
C PHE A 377 -3.03 -6.99 -2.55
N ILE A 378 -3.94 -6.03 -2.71
CA ILE A 378 -4.54 -5.71 -4.01
C ILE A 378 -3.67 -4.73 -4.79
N ALA A 379 -3.10 -3.73 -4.12
CA ALA A 379 -2.28 -2.72 -4.77
C ALA A 379 -0.93 -3.27 -5.28
N ALA A 380 -0.36 -4.27 -4.60
CA ALA A 380 0.94 -4.83 -4.98
C ALA A 380 0.97 -5.35 -6.43
N PRO A 381 0.10 -6.27 -6.85
CA PRO A 381 0.11 -6.77 -8.23
C PRO A 381 -0.28 -5.70 -9.25
N ILE A 382 -1.14 -4.75 -8.89
CA ILE A 382 -1.54 -3.64 -9.77
C ILE A 382 -0.35 -2.73 -10.06
N LEU A 383 0.36 -2.28 -9.02
CA LEU A 383 1.53 -1.42 -9.18
C LEU A 383 2.65 -2.12 -9.94
N THR A 384 2.85 -3.41 -9.69
CA THR A 384 3.87 -4.19 -10.41
C THR A 384 3.49 -4.37 -11.88
N GLY A 385 2.24 -4.69 -12.17
CA GLY A 385 1.75 -4.83 -13.55
C GLY A 385 1.85 -3.53 -14.34
N TRP A 386 1.47 -2.41 -13.70
CA TRP A 386 1.66 -1.08 -14.29
C TRP A 386 3.14 -0.79 -14.58
N ALA A 387 4.00 -0.98 -13.58
CA ALA A 387 5.43 -0.70 -13.73
C ALA A 387 6.10 -1.59 -14.80
N SER A 388 5.69 -2.86 -14.93
CA SER A 388 6.19 -3.75 -15.99
C SER A 388 5.72 -3.32 -17.37
N GLY A 389 4.43 -3.02 -17.55
CA GLY A 389 3.91 -2.56 -18.84
C GLY A 389 4.49 -1.21 -19.27
N TYR A 390 4.71 -0.29 -18.32
CA TYR A 390 5.40 0.96 -18.60
C TYR A 390 6.88 0.73 -19.00
N LEU A 391 7.55 -0.27 -18.37
CA LEU A 391 8.91 -0.63 -18.73
C LEU A 391 9.01 -1.11 -20.19
N ASP A 392 8.07 -1.96 -20.62
CA ASP A 392 8.05 -2.46 -21.99
C ASP A 392 8.04 -1.31 -23.02
N MET A 393 7.31 -0.23 -22.72
CA MET A 393 7.27 0.98 -23.57
C MET A 393 8.55 1.83 -23.49
N ARG A 394 9.30 1.74 -22.39
CA ARG A 394 10.55 2.51 -22.19
C ARG A 394 11.79 1.78 -22.66
N SER A 395 11.78 0.47 -22.76
CA SER A 395 12.93 -0.37 -23.10
C SER A 395 12.87 -0.96 -24.51
N MET A 396 12.12 -0.33 -25.41
CA MET A 396 11.92 -0.81 -26.78
C MET A 396 13.20 -0.80 -27.63
N TYR A 397 14.18 0.04 -27.28
CA TYR A 397 15.46 0.15 -27.98
C TYR A 397 16.61 -0.10 -26.99
N ASP A 398 17.72 -0.66 -27.47
CA ASP A 398 18.88 -0.96 -26.62
C ASP A 398 19.54 0.30 -26.09
N VAL A 399 19.63 1.34 -26.93
CA VAL A 399 20.09 2.68 -26.54
C VAL A 399 19.09 3.71 -27.03
N GLN A 400 18.67 4.59 -26.13
CA GLN A 400 17.84 5.74 -26.41
C GLN A 400 18.51 7.01 -25.92
N VAL A 401 18.89 7.88 -26.81
CA VAL A 401 19.38 9.22 -26.45
C VAL A 401 18.27 10.21 -26.68
N TYR A 402 18.11 11.14 -25.74
CA TYR A 402 17.10 12.16 -25.83
C TYR A 402 17.60 13.49 -25.22
N SER A 403 17.06 14.58 -25.71
CA SER A 403 17.19 15.89 -25.07
C SER A 403 15.85 16.38 -24.53
N ARG A 404 15.87 17.18 -23.47
CA ARG A 404 14.69 17.84 -22.89
C ARG A 404 15.02 19.29 -22.60
N TYR A 405 14.03 20.14 -22.79
CA TYR A 405 14.10 21.55 -22.44
C TYR A 405 12.94 21.89 -21.52
N ASN A 406 13.24 22.57 -20.43
CA ASN A 406 12.22 22.94 -19.46
C ASN A 406 11.64 24.32 -19.72
N ASP A 407 12.48 25.28 -20.17
CA ASP A 407 12.10 26.67 -20.23
C ASP A 407 12.28 27.31 -21.62
N VAL A 408 13.27 26.91 -22.42
CA VAL A 408 13.60 27.54 -23.71
C VAL A 408 13.90 26.52 -24.78
N TYR A 409 13.29 26.64 -25.97
CA TYR A 409 13.63 25.88 -27.17
C TYR A 409 14.45 26.74 -28.11
N GLU A 410 15.72 26.39 -28.34
CA GLU A 410 16.62 27.08 -29.25
C GLU A 410 17.49 26.08 -29.99
N GLU A 411 17.68 26.27 -31.29
CA GLU A 411 18.51 25.39 -32.12
C GLU A 411 19.95 25.29 -31.63
N GLU A 412 20.49 26.42 -31.08
CA GLU A 412 21.83 26.48 -30.54
C GLU A 412 22.08 25.52 -29.34
N ASN A 413 21.02 25.12 -28.67
CA ASN A 413 21.07 24.21 -27.54
C ASN A 413 21.11 22.72 -27.97
N LEU A 414 20.90 22.42 -29.25
CA LEU A 414 20.99 21.06 -29.76
C LEU A 414 22.48 20.63 -29.89
N PRO A 415 22.80 19.35 -29.62
CA PRO A 415 24.12 18.83 -29.90
C PRO A 415 24.47 18.97 -31.38
N GLN A 416 25.67 19.49 -31.66
CA GLN A 416 26.16 19.67 -33.03
C GLN A 416 26.51 18.32 -33.68
N ASP A 417 26.97 17.34 -32.87
CA ASP A 417 27.19 15.96 -33.31
C ASP A 417 25.91 15.11 -33.21
N SER A 418 25.93 13.92 -33.77
CA SER A 418 24.86 12.93 -33.68
C SER A 418 25.08 11.98 -32.51
N TYR A 419 25.60 12.47 -31.39
CA TYR A 419 26.01 11.71 -30.22
C TYR A 419 27.09 10.65 -30.58
N GLU A 420 28.15 11.08 -31.26
CA GLU A 420 29.21 10.20 -31.80
C GLU A 420 29.91 9.35 -30.75
N ILE A 421 29.98 9.83 -29.50
CA ILE A 421 30.56 9.08 -28.38
C ILE A 421 29.95 7.67 -28.22
N ILE A 422 28.68 7.50 -28.58
CA ILE A 422 28.00 6.22 -28.52
C ILE A 422 28.54 5.29 -29.60
N THR A 423 28.65 5.77 -30.83
CA THR A 423 29.20 5.00 -31.96
C THR A 423 30.66 4.59 -31.70
N GLU A 424 31.47 5.52 -31.19
CA GLU A 424 32.86 5.26 -30.83
C GLU A 424 32.97 4.13 -29.77
N PHE A 425 32.13 4.22 -28.71
CA PHE A 425 32.12 3.23 -27.65
C PHE A 425 31.64 1.84 -28.14
N LEU A 426 30.55 1.79 -28.92
CA LEU A 426 30.02 0.53 -29.46
C LEU A 426 31.05 -0.15 -30.36
N THR A 427 31.75 0.64 -31.21
CA THR A 427 32.78 0.14 -32.11
C THR A 427 34.01 -0.37 -31.33
N GLU A 428 34.48 0.37 -30.31
CA GLU A 428 35.60 -0.04 -29.45
C GLU A 428 35.31 -1.36 -28.73
N HIS A 429 34.07 -1.56 -28.28
CA HIS A 429 33.65 -2.76 -27.54
C HIS A 429 33.13 -3.87 -28.47
N LYS A 430 33.17 -3.69 -29.81
CA LYS A 430 32.74 -4.66 -30.81
C LYS A 430 31.25 -5.06 -30.65
N ILE A 431 30.43 -4.10 -30.39
CA ILE A 431 28.96 -4.27 -30.31
C ILE A 431 28.38 -3.87 -31.66
N ASP A 432 27.83 -4.84 -32.38
CA ASP A 432 27.26 -4.63 -33.70
C ASP A 432 25.83 -4.03 -33.59
N THR A 433 25.55 -3.01 -34.40
CA THR A 433 24.24 -2.34 -34.46
C THR A 433 23.41 -2.93 -35.59
N VAL A 434 22.13 -3.17 -35.36
CA VAL A 434 21.14 -3.61 -36.35
C VAL A 434 20.48 -2.39 -37.00
N TYR A 435 20.00 -1.48 -36.17
CA TYR A 435 19.40 -0.21 -36.58
C TYR A 435 19.97 0.95 -35.79
N ASP A 436 20.10 2.08 -36.42
CA ASP A 436 20.59 3.33 -35.85
C ASP A 436 19.90 4.50 -36.52
N CYS A 437 19.04 5.19 -35.76
CA CYS A 437 18.24 6.30 -36.25
C CYS A 437 18.48 7.54 -35.38
N THR A 438 19.03 8.59 -35.98
CA THR A 438 19.14 9.92 -35.35
C THR A 438 18.12 10.85 -36.03
N PHE A 439 17.26 11.45 -35.22
CA PHE A 439 16.17 12.28 -35.72
C PHE A 439 15.96 13.52 -34.85
N ASN A 440 15.35 14.54 -35.48
CA ASN A 440 14.96 15.76 -34.80
C ASN A 440 13.45 15.79 -34.56
N LEU A 441 13.07 16.47 -33.47
CA LEU A 441 11.67 16.88 -33.27
C LEU A 441 11.59 18.39 -33.45
N TYR A 442 10.51 18.83 -34.07
CA TYR A 442 10.31 20.20 -34.54
C TYR A 442 9.14 20.85 -33.80
N LEU A 443 9.19 22.18 -33.64
CA LEU A 443 8.01 22.98 -33.26
C LEU A 443 7.20 23.32 -34.51
N PRO A 444 5.89 23.00 -34.56
CA PRO A 444 5.02 23.41 -35.65
C PRO A 444 4.95 24.94 -35.82
N GLU A 445 4.84 25.68 -34.72
CA GLU A 445 4.85 27.12 -34.68
C GLU A 445 5.93 27.62 -33.71
N LYS A 446 6.59 28.70 -34.06
CA LYS A 446 7.56 29.41 -33.22
C LYS A 446 6.81 30.16 -32.12
N ASP A 447 6.49 29.49 -31.06
CA ASP A 447 5.66 29.96 -29.97
C ASP A 447 6.50 30.64 -28.89
N ASP A 448 5.93 31.63 -28.21
CA ASP A 448 6.54 32.25 -27.04
C ASP A 448 6.39 31.34 -25.83
N PHE A 449 7.36 30.45 -25.65
CA PHE A 449 7.36 29.43 -24.59
C PHE A 449 7.36 30.06 -23.18
N HIS A 450 7.87 31.26 -23.04
CA HIS A 450 7.94 31.98 -21.75
C HIS A 450 6.59 32.44 -21.21
N ASN A 451 5.60 32.66 -22.08
CA ASN A 451 4.27 33.12 -21.69
C ASN A 451 3.31 31.99 -21.33
N ARG A 452 3.78 30.76 -21.33
CA ARG A 452 2.96 29.58 -21.03
C ARG A 452 2.72 29.39 -19.55
N GLN A 453 1.61 28.75 -19.27
CA GLN A 453 1.39 28.22 -17.93
C GLN A 453 2.39 27.08 -17.67
N LYS A 454 2.88 26.97 -16.45
CA LYS A 454 3.75 25.87 -16.02
C LYS A 454 3.09 24.53 -16.39
N TYR A 455 3.83 23.69 -17.14
CA TYR A 455 3.38 22.38 -17.65
C TYR A 455 2.54 22.42 -18.95
N ASP A 456 2.39 23.56 -19.60
CA ASP A 456 1.80 23.67 -20.92
C ASP A 456 2.92 23.54 -21.97
N PHE A 457 3.25 22.30 -22.32
CA PHE A 457 4.30 22.01 -23.28
C PHE A 457 3.73 21.92 -24.70
N PRO A 458 4.44 22.44 -25.72
CA PRO A 458 3.99 22.32 -27.10
C PRO A 458 4.01 20.87 -27.56
N ILE A 459 3.09 20.55 -28.43
CA ILE A 459 3.12 19.32 -29.20
C ILE A 459 4.22 19.46 -30.23
N VAL A 460 5.17 18.54 -30.23
CA VAL A 460 6.26 18.50 -31.20
C VAL A 460 5.88 17.67 -32.42
N ALA A 461 6.62 17.88 -33.53
CA ALA A 461 6.43 17.15 -34.77
C ALA A 461 7.68 16.34 -35.11
N ILE A 462 7.49 15.24 -35.83
CA ILE A 462 8.54 14.40 -36.42
C ILE A 462 8.36 14.35 -37.92
N SER A 463 9.48 14.24 -38.68
CA SER A 463 9.43 14.05 -40.14
C SER A 463 8.90 12.69 -40.53
N LEU A 464 8.22 12.60 -41.65
CA LEU A 464 7.66 11.34 -42.14
C LEU A 464 8.74 10.27 -42.39
N SER A 465 9.89 10.67 -42.88
CA SER A 465 11.01 9.75 -43.16
C SER A 465 11.58 9.17 -41.83
N ASP A 466 11.81 10.03 -40.82
CA ASP A 466 12.31 9.59 -39.53
C ASP A 466 11.26 8.70 -38.82
N TYR A 467 9.99 9.09 -38.88
CA TYR A 467 8.91 8.30 -38.31
C TYR A 467 8.80 6.90 -38.97
N ASN A 468 8.91 6.81 -40.31
CA ASN A 468 8.92 5.53 -41.01
C ASN A 468 10.14 4.68 -40.66
N THR A 469 11.31 5.30 -40.45
CA THR A 469 12.50 4.58 -39.97
C THR A 469 12.27 3.96 -38.61
N ILE A 470 11.66 4.73 -37.70
CA ILE A 470 11.29 4.23 -36.37
C ILE A 470 10.28 3.08 -36.44
N ARG A 471 9.27 3.19 -37.33
CA ARG A 471 8.29 2.12 -37.55
C ARG A 471 8.95 0.86 -38.07
N GLU A 472 9.89 0.98 -39.03
CA GLU A 472 10.64 -0.15 -39.59
C GLU A 472 11.50 -0.83 -38.49
N MET A 473 12.21 -0.07 -37.65
CA MET A 473 12.98 -0.61 -36.54
C MET A 473 12.12 -1.46 -35.57
N LEU A 474 10.83 -1.14 -35.44
CA LEU A 474 9.88 -1.83 -34.57
C LEU A 474 9.06 -2.91 -35.35
N GLY A 475 9.28 -3.07 -36.64
CA GLY A 475 8.56 -4.04 -37.48
C GLY A 475 7.15 -3.63 -37.85
N TYR A 476 6.81 -2.33 -37.79
CA TYR A 476 5.53 -1.80 -38.23
C TYR A 476 5.55 -1.42 -39.72
N GLU A 477 4.38 -1.40 -40.35
CA GLU A 477 4.24 -0.93 -41.75
C GLU A 477 4.55 0.56 -41.86
N GLN A 478 5.25 0.93 -42.93
CA GLN A 478 5.49 2.34 -43.24
C GLN A 478 4.20 3.03 -43.67
N ILE A 479 4.11 4.33 -43.42
CA ILE A 479 2.96 5.16 -43.80
C ILE A 479 3.32 6.17 -44.89
N SER A 480 2.33 6.70 -45.55
CA SER A 480 2.46 7.76 -46.56
C SER A 480 1.54 8.94 -46.22
N LEU A 481 1.98 10.16 -46.46
CA LEU A 481 1.22 11.39 -46.34
C LEU A 481 1.33 12.19 -47.66
N GLU A 482 0.30 12.94 -47.97
CA GLU A 482 0.36 13.94 -49.03
C GLU A 482 1.14 15.19 -48.56
N GLU A 483 1.56 16.07 -49.48
CA GLU A 483 2.42 17.20 -49.12
C GLU A 483 1.76 18.24 -48.19
N ASP A 484 0.43 18.27 -48.13
CA ASP A 484 -0.40 19.19 -47.34
C ASP A 484 -1.18 18.48 -46.22
N GLU A 485 -0.85 17.23 -45.96
CA GLU A 485 -1.49 16.44 -44.90
C GLU A 485 -0.58 16.24 -43.71
N PHE A 486 -1.21 16.04 -42.52
CA PHE A 486 -0.54 15.57 -41.31
C PHE A 486 -1.33 14.42 -40.69
N THR A 487 -0.65 13.62 -39.88
CA THR A 487 -1.28 12.64 -38.98
C THR A 487 -0.74 12.75 -37.56
N THR A 488 -1.31 11.98 -36.64
CA THR A 488 -0.95 12.02 -35.23
C THR A 488 -0.53 10.65 -34.71
N GLN A 489 0.48 10.62 -33.87
CA GLN A 489 0.94 9.43 -33.17
C GLN A 489 0.61 9.60 -31.67
N TRP A 490 -0.01 8.60 -31.05
CA TRP A 490 -0.50 8.65 -29.70
C TRP A 490 0.22 7.68 -28.76
N LYS A 491 0.40 8.09 -27.51
CA LYS A 491 0.86 7.20 -26.43
C LYS A 491 -0.23 6.21 -26.06
N ALA A 492 0.16 5.01 -25.64
CA ALA A 492 -0.77 3.98 -25.16
C ALA A 492 -1.61 4.42 -23.93
N ILE A 493 -1.14 5.40 -23.17
CA ILE A 493 -1.86 5.95 -21.99
C ILE A 493 -2.97 6.93 -22.38
N ALA A 494 -2.99 7.44 -23.60
CA ALA A 494 -4.02 8.36 -24.07
C ALA A 494 -5.38 7.65 -24.14
N THR A 495 -6.42 8.32 -23.64
CA THR A 495 -7.77 7.76 -23.70
C THR A 495 -8.44 8.01 -25.06
N GLU A 496 -9.37 7.13 -25.48
CA GLU A 496 -10.15 7.34 -26.69
C GLU A 496 -10.90 8.69 -26.69
N GLU A 497 -11.41 9.09 -25.51
CA GLU A 497 -12.13 10.36 -25.36
C GLU A 497 -11.20 11.57 -25.56
N GLU A 498 -9.97 11.51 -25.03
CA GLU A 498 -8.93 12.53 -25.24
C GLU A 498 -8.57 12.64 -26.71
N ARG A 499 -8.30 11.53 -27.37
CA ARG A 499 -7.94 11.48 -28.77
C ARG A 499 -9.07 12.01 -29.67
N ASP A 500 -10.30 11.53 -29.47
CA ASP A 500 -11.44 11.93 -30.28
C ASP A 500 -11.80 13.41 -30.13
N SER A 501 -11.64 13.96 -28.93
CA SER A 501 -11.82 15.39 -28.68
C SER A 501 -10.77 16.21 -29.42
N PHE A 502 -9.50 15.77 -29.29
CA PHE A 502 -8.39 16.43 -29.93
C PHE A 502 -8.51 16.44 -31.46
N LEU A 503 -8.83 15.30 -32.06
CA LEU A 503 -8.96 15.19 -33.55
C LEU A 503 -10.14 16.01 -34.11
N LYS A 504 -11.21 16.21 -33.31
CA LYS A 504 -12.33 17.09 -33.73
C LYS A 504 -11.95 18.58 -33.69
N GLU A 505 -11.07 18.96 -32.77
CA GLU A 505 -10.62 20.34 -32.63
C GLU A 505 -9.46 20.68 -33.62
N HIS A 506 -8.68 19.66 -34.01
CA HIS A 506 -7.48 19.81 -34.86
C HIS A 506 -7.66 19.12 -36.23
N THR A 507 -8.69 19.52 -36.97
CA THR A 507 -8.88 19.06 -38.37
C THR A 507 -7.91 19.72 -39.35
N SER A 508 -7.35 20.85 -39.00
CA SER A 508 -6.19 21.49 -39.61
C SER A 508 -5.27 22.07 -38.54
N ILE A 509 -3.99 22.17 -38.84
CA ILE A 509 -2.99 22.81 -38.02
C ILE A 509 -2.26 23.90 -38.81
N MET A 510 -2.00 25.03 -38.20
CA MET A 510 -1.14 26.03 -38.74
C MET A 510 0.31 25.74 -38.36
N THR A 511 1.22 25.87 -39.29
CA THR A 511 2.66 25.77 -39.03
C THR A 511 3.37 26.95 -39.66
N ASP A 512 4.61 27.26 -39.21
CA ASP A 512 5.44 28.31 -39.79
C ASP A 512 5.71 28.06 -41.32
N ALA A 513 5.49 26.82 -41.80
CA ALA A 513 5.65 26.44 -43.20
C ALA A 513 4.34 26.46 -43.99
N GLY A 514 3.19 26.63 -43.37
CA GLY A 514 1.86 26.64 -43.98
C GLY A 514 0.81 25.87 -43.19
N GLU A 515 -0.43 25.89 -43.68
CA GLU A 515 -1.55 25.12 -43.11
C GLU A 515 -1.53 23.69 -43.65
N LEU A 516 -1.74 22.73 -42.77
CA LEU A 516 -1.85 21.32 -43.08
C LEU A 516 -3.21 20.79 -42.67
N THR A 517 -3.75 19.84 -43.41
CA THR A 517 -5.03 19.18 -43.15
C THR A 517 -4.83 17.76 -42.58
N LEU A 518 -5.75 17.33 -41.73
CA LEU A 518 -5.68 16.00 -41.14
C LEU A 518 -5.90 14.93 -42.19
N SER A 519 -5.00 13.94 -42.27
CA SER A 519 -5.05 12.89 -43.27
C SER A 519 -6.23 11.93 -43.05
N GLY A 520 -6.58 11.12 -44.05
CA GLY A 520 -7.63 10.13 -43.94
C GLY A 520 -7.41 9.09 -42.84
N GLN A 521 -6.15 8.72 -42.56
CA GLN A 521 -5.73 8.00 -41.37
C GLN A 521 -5.25 9.03 -40.32
N SER A 522 -6.17 9.44 -39.48
CA SER A 522 -5.97 10.58 -38.57
C SER A 522 -5.05 10.31 -37.39
N TYR A 523 -4.84 9.04 -37.03
CA TYR A 523 -4.01 8.68 -35.90
C TYR A 523 -3.40 7.29 -36.01
N TYR A 524 -2.31 7.08 -35.24
CA TYR A 524 -1.62 5.82 -34.97
C TYR A 524 -1.40 5.63 -33.50
N GLU A 525 -1.47 4.38 -33.01
CA GLU A 525 -1.35 4.02 -31.59
C GLU A 525 -0.25 2.97 -31.35
N ASP A 526 0.41 2.50 -32.43
CA ASP A 526 1.53 1.55 -32.28
C ASP A 526 2.63 2.18 -31.43
N PRO A 527 3.09 1.54 -30.34
CA PRO A 527 4.08 2.14 -29.45
C PRO A 527 5.41 2.44 -30.19
N ILE A 528 5.90 3.67 -30.07
CA ILE A 528 7.19 4.09 -30.66
C ILE A 528 8.23 4.51 -29.59
N GLY A 529 7.97 4.26 -28.33
CA GLY A 529 8.80 4.66 -27.20
C GLY A 529 8.38 5.99 -26.56
N GLU A 530 8.71 6.15 -25.29
CA GLU A 530 8.28 7.28 -24.47
C GLU A 530 9.06 8.58 -24.74
N THR A 531 10.28 8.47 -25.27
CA THR A 531 11.18 9.63 -25.48
C THR A 531 10.93 10.36 -26.79
N ALA A 532 10.07 9.83 -27.67
CA ALA A 532 9.65 10.49 -28.91
C ALA A 532 8.68 11.67 -28.69
N TYR A 533 8.09 11.76 -27.51
CA TYR A 533 7.11 12.79 -27.19
C TYR A 533 7.72 13.88 -26.30
N ASN A 534 7.17 15.08 -26.36
CA ASN A 534 7.55 16.09 -25.40
C ASN A 534 7.01 15.77 -23.99
N SER A 535 7.59 16.39 -22.99
CA SER A 535 7.13 16.20 -21.60
C SER A 535 5.66 16.60 -21.47
N TYR A 536 4.88 15.73 -20.78
CA TYR A 536 3.44 15.94 -20.49
C TYR A 536 2.50 15.96 -21.72
N THR A 537 2.98 15.69 -22.95
CA THR A 537 2.12 15.49 -24.12
C THR A 537 1.91 14.02 -24.38
N ASN A 538 0.70 13.66 -24.83
CA ASN A 538 0.33 12.29 -25.21
C ASN A 538 0.25 12.09 -26.72
N VAL A 539 0.50 13.17 -27.47
CA VAL A 539 0.40 13.21 -28.93
C VAL A 539 1.68 13.77 -29.54
N LEU A 540 2.01 13.30 -30.73
CA LEU A 540 3.11 13.74 -31.58
C LEU A 540 2.54 13.94 -33.00
N TYR A 541 2.85 15.07 -33.66
CA TYR A 541 2.50 15.28 -35.07
C TYR A 541 3.50 14.57 -35.97
N VAL A 542 3.00 13.96 -37.03
CA VAL A 542 3.82 13.41 -38.12
C VAL A 542 3.58 14.26 -39.34
N LEU A 543 4.62 14.91 -39.85
CA LEU A 543 4.55 15.89 -40.92
C LEU A 543 5.41 15.46 -42.10
N PRO A 544 5.09 15.91 -43.35
CA PRO A 544 5.94 15.72 -44.50
C PRO A 544 7.34 16.34 -44.33
N ASP A 545 8.36 15.74 -44.93
CA ASP A 545 9.76 16.15 -44.77
C ASP A 545 10.01 17.59 -45.25
N ASN A 546 9.40 17.97 -46.39
CA ASN A 546 9.49 19.33 -46.96
C ASN A 546 8.93 20.42 -46.02
N ILE A 547 8.04 20.09 -45.12
CA ILE A 547 7.51 20.96 -44.09
C ILE A 547 8.51 21.04 -42.92
N CYS A 548 8.96 19.87 -42.43
CA CYS A 548 9.89 19.80 -41.28
C CYS A 548 11.21 20.53 -41.53
N GLU A 549 11.73 20.52 -42.77
CA GLU A 549 12.94 21.28 -43.16
C GLU A 549 12.83 22.81 -42.91
N LYS A 550 11.62 23.35 -42.85
CA LYS A 550 11.35 24.76 -42.63
C LYS A 550 11.03 25.11 -41.18
N LEU A 551 10.83 24.11 -40.32
CA LEU A 551 10.46 24.27 -38.94
C LEU A 551 11.72 24.32 -38.05
N LEU A 552 11.55 24.87 -36.84
CA LEU A 552 12.62 24.93 -35.85
C LEU A 552 12.84 23.55 -35.21
N PRO A 553 14.03 22.93 -35.38
CA PRO A 553 14.38 21.72 -34.62
C PRO A 553 14.66 22.08 -33.18
N VAL A 554 14.04 21.37 -32.22
CA VAL A 554 14.13 21.71 -30.79
C VAL A 554 14.61 20.55 -29.93
N ILE A 555 14.48 19.31 -30.41
CA ILE A 555 14.91 18.10 -29.72
C ILE A 555 15.65 17.22 -30.72
N LYS A 556 16.80 16.68 -30.32
CA LYS A 556 17.56 15.71 -31.11
C LYS A 556 17.64 14.39 -30.34
N ASN A 557 17.09 13.36 -30.92
CA ASN A 557 17.07 12.02 -30.36
C ASN A 557 17.86 11.03 -31.22
N ARG A 558 18.30 9.93 -30.62
CA ARG A 558 18.91 8.81 -31.33
C ARG A 558 18.49 7.50 -30.70
N TYR A 559 18.00 6.58 -31.54
CA TYR A 559 17.60 5.24 -31.15
C TYR A 559 18.48 4.20 -31.85
N ILE A 560 18.96 3.24 -31.07
CA ILE A 560 19.85 2.18 -31.56
C ILE A 560 19.32 0.84 -31.06
N THR A 561 19.30 -0.15 -31.97
CA THR A 561 19.13 -1.57 -31.65
C THR A 561 20.39 -2.33 -32.01
N THR A 562 20.84 -3.20 -31.11
CA THR A 562 22.07 -3.98 -31.23
C THR A 562 21.74 -5.45 -31.47
N THR A 563 22.70 -6.21 -31.99
CA THR A 563 22.54 -7.66 -32.23
C THR A 563 22.44 -8.46 -30.93
N GLU A 564 23.15 -8.01 -29.90
CA GLU A 564 23.15 -8.61 -28.56
C GLU A 564 22.95 -7.51 -27.54
N ASN A 565 22.27 -7.82 -26.43
CA ASN A 565 22.05 -6.86 -25.35
C ASN A 565 23.39 -6.34 -24.79
N ILE A 566 23.45 -5.03 -24.57
CA ILE A 566 24.62 -4.39 -23.97
C ILE A 566 24.75 -4.86 -22.52
N SER A 567 25.92 -5.39 -22.14
CA SER A 567 26.14 -5.84 -20.75
C SER A 567 25.97 -4.68 -19.75
N TYR A 568 25.55 -5.00 -18.52
CA TYR A 568 25.34 -4.02 -17.44
C TYR A 568 26.56 -3.13 -17.22
N GLU A 569 27.77 -3.72 -17.21
CA GLU A 569 29.01 -2.99 -17.00
C GLU A 569 29.31 -1.99 -18.13
N ASN A 570 29.12 -2.40 -19.38
CA ASN A 570 29.32 -1.51 -20.54
C ASN A 570 28.28 -0.41 -20.61
N ALA A 571 27.01 -0.73 -20.32
CA ALA A 571 25.93 0.27 -20.26
C ALA A 571 26.20 1.33 -19.18
N ARG A 572 26.70 0.93 -18.01
CA ARG A 572 27.09 1.86 -16.94
C ARG A 572 28.29 2.72 -17.30
N LYS A 573 29.30 2.16 -17.98
CA LYS A 573 30.47 2.93 -18.44
C LYS A 573 30.03 3.99 -19.46
N LEU A 574 29.22 3.58 -20.42
CA LEU A 574 28.74 4.48 -21.48
C LEU A 574 27.80 5.57 -20.92
N GLU A 575 26.92 5.23 -19.97
CA GLU A 575 26.07 6.21 -19.27
C GLU A 575 26.90 7.30 -18.61
N LYS A 576 27.98 6.92 -17.93
CA LYS A 576 28.89 7.85 -17.27
C LYS A 576 29.63 8.73 -18.28
N LEU A 577 30.21 8.16 -19.33
CA LEU A 577 30.89 8.89 -20.40
C LEU A 577 29.95 9.90 -21.09
N PHE A 578 28.72 9.48 -21.36
CA PHE A 578 27.70 10.34 -21.94
C PHE A 578 27.36 11.53 -21.04
N THR A 579 27.13 11.28 -19.75
CA THR A 579 26.80 12.35 -18.79
C THR A 579 27.95 13.34 -18.60
N GLU A 580 29.19 12.88 -18.70
CA GLU A 580 30.37 13.76 -18.63
C GLU A 580 30.52 14.63 -19.88
N LYS A 581 30.17 14.10 -21.07
CA LYS A 581 30.25 14.85 -22.35
C LYS A 581 29.07 15.83 -22.54
N TYR A 582 27.86 15.44 -22.11
CA TYR A 582 26.64 16.24 -22.24
C TYR A 582 26.07 16.58 -20.86
N PRO A 583 26.68 17.53 -20.13
CA PRO A 583 26.17 17.96 -18.82
C PRO A 583 24.88 18.77 -18.96
N GLU A 584 24.07 18.76 -17.91
CA GLU A 584 22.87 19.60 -17.82
C GLU A 584 23.25 21.09 -17.93
N GLN A 585 22.52 21.83 -18.76
CA GLN A 585 22.73 23.26 -18.95
C GLN A 585 21.80 24.06 -18.04
N ALA A 586 22.37 24.63 -16.96
CA ALA A 586 21.59 25.31 -15.93
C ALA A 586 20.86 26.57 -16.44
N GLU A 587 21.40 27.26 -17.47
CA GLU A 587 20.82 28.50 -18.02
C GLU A 587 19.58 28.22 -18.88
N THR A 588 19.62 27.18 -19.69
CA THR A 588 18.53 26.82 -20.61
C THR A 588 17.60 25.74 -20.07
N GLY A 589 17.97 25.11 -18.94
CA GLY A 589 17.28 23.93 -18.43
C GLY A 589 17.34 22.73 -19.36
N ALA A 590 18.28 22.72 -20.32
CA ALA A 590 18.45 21.59 -21.23
C ALA A 590 19.04 20.38 -20.50
N ILE A 591 18.37 19.25 -20.63
CA ILE A 591 18.79 17.98 -20.04
C ILE A 591 19.02 17.00 -21.19
N TYR A 592 20.24 16.46 -21.25
CA TYR A 592 20.60 15.38 -22.17
C TYR A 592 20.59 14.09 -21.37
N GLY A 593 19.94 13.05 -21.89
CA GLY A 593 19.85 11.77 -21.22
C GLY A 593 20.08 10.61 -22.17
N VAL A 594 20.69 9.56 -21.65
CA VAL A 594 20.80 8.28 -22.32
C VAL A 594 20.10 7.22 -21.49
N ARG A 595 19.40 6.32 -22.15
CA ARG A 595 18.74 5.16 -21.53
C ARG A 595 19.21 3.90 -22.23
N PHE A 596 19.57 2.91 -21.44
CA PHE A 596 19.92 1.58 -21.89
C PHE A 596 18.82 0.62 -21.45
N SER A 597 18.32 -0.21 -22.36
CA SER A 597 17.30 -1.23 -22.04
C SER A 597 17.75 -2.11 -20.88
N THR A 598 18.99 -2.61 -20.91
CA THR A 598 19.61 -3.42 -19.84
C THR A 598 19.55 -2.75 -18.46
N LEU A 599 19.93 -1.46 -18.36
CA LEU A 599 19.89 -0.74 -17.07
C LEU A 599 18.45 -0.49 -16.59
N GLN A 600 17.57 -0.18 -17.53
CA GLN A 600 16.15 0.05 -17.23
C GLN A 600 15.47 -1.23 -16.74
N ILE A 601 15.68 -2.34 -17.43
CA ILE A 601 15.11 -3.65 -17.08
C ILE A 601 15.65 -4.08 -15.72
N ASN A 602 16.95 -4.00 -15.49
CA ASN A 602 17.55 -4.38 -14.20
C ASN A 602 16.98 -3.56 -13.02
N SER A 603 16.96 -2.24 -13.15
CA SER A 603 16.45 -1.37 -12.09
C SER A 603 14.95 -1.57 -11.86
N SER A 604 14.18 -1.80 -12.91
CA SER A 604 12.74 -2.01 -12.83
C SER A 604 12.40 -3.36 -12.21
N ILE A 605 13.04 -4.45 -12.62
CA ILE A 605 12.84 -5.77 -12.02
C ILE A 605 13.16 -5.71 -10.52
N ALA A 606 14.32 -5.12 -10.15
CA ALA A 606 14.71 -4.99 -8.76
C ALA A 606 13.70 -4.19 -7.95
N ASN A 607 13.31 -2.98 -8.42
CA ASN A 607 12.36 -2.12 -7.72
C ASN A 607 10.96 -2.73 -7.64
N ASN A 608 10.48 -3.35 -8.71
CA ASN A 608 9.18 -4.01 -8.74
C ASN A 608 9.15 -5.19 -7.79
N PHE A 609 10.21 -6.00 -7.77
CA PHE A 609 10.32 -7.14 -6.86
C PHE A 609 10.35 -6.68 -5.40
N ILE A 610 11.15 -5.65 -5.06
CA ILE A 610 11.21 -5.07 -3.72
C ILE A 610 9.82 -4.57 -3.30
N LEU A 611 9.16 -3.78 -4.14
CA LEU A 611 7.84 -3.22 -3.85
C LEU A 611 6.79 -4.31 -3.65
N GLN A 612 6.68 -5.23 -4.61
CA GLN A 612 5.72 -6.34 -4.56
C GLN A 612 5.93 -7.20 -3.33
N THR A 613 7.17 -7.61 -3.11
CA THR A 613 7.54 -8.49 -2.02
C THR A 613 7.33 -7.81 -0.66
N ALA A 614 7.73 -6.55 -0.51
CA ALA A 614 7.52 -5.78 0.72
C ALA A 614 6.03 -5.56 1.02
N MET A 615 5.22 -5.24 0.00
CA MET A 615 3.77 -5.05 0.18
C MET A 615 3.04 -6.35 0.52
N ILE A 616 3.29 -7.43 -0.21
CA ILE A 616 2.67 -8.74 0.07
C ILE A 616 3.06 -9.24 1.46
N TYR A 617 4.34 -9.13 1.81
CA TYR A 617 4.82 -9.52 3.12
C TYR A 617 4.24 -8.66 4.25
N GLY A 618 4.25 -7.34 4.08
CA GLY A 618 3.61 -6.42 5.01
C GLY A 618 2.14 -6.77 5.22
N ALA A 619 1.42 -7.06 4.15
CA ALA A 619 0.02 -7.49 4.18
C ALA A 619 -0.16 -8.81 4.96
N VAL A 620 0.67 -9.82 4.72
CA VAL A 620 0.64 -11.10 5.45
C VAL A 620 0.89 -10.88 6.94
N VAL A 621 1.91 -10.09 7.30
CA VAL A 621 2.22 -9.78 8.70
C VAL A 621 1.06 -9.05 9.37
N LEU A 622 0.50 -8.02 8.74
CA LEU A 622 -0.66 -7.28 9.26
C LEU A 622 -1.88 -8.18 9.43
N MET A 623 -2.12 -9.08 8.48
CA MET A 623 -3.21 -10.05 8.58
C MET A 623 -3.00 -11.02 9.75
N VAL A 624 -1.79 -11.56 9.92
CA VAL A 624 -1.45 -12.44 11.06
C VAL A 624 -1.63 -11.69 12.38
N ILE A 625 -1.20 -10.43 12.46
CA ILE A 625 -1.43 -9.57 13.62
C ILE A 625 -2.93 -9.45 13.91
N CYS A 626 -3.70 -9.05 12.91
CA CYS A 626 -5.14 -8.85 13.02
C CYS A 626 -5.85 -10.11 13.53
N LEU A 627 -5.65 -11.25 12.86
CA LEU A 627 -6.31 -12.50 13.17
C LEU A 627 -5.87 -13.07 14.53
N THR A 628 -4.59 -12.92 14.87
CA THR A 628 -4.06 -13.32 16.18
C THR A 628 -4.68 -12.48 17.30
N VAL A 629 -4.70 -11.16 17.15
CA VAL A 629 -5.29 -10.24 18.15
C VAL A 629 -6.75 -10.59 18.37
N LEU A 630 -7.50 -10.79 17.30
CA LEU A 630 -8.93 -11.12 17.33
C LEU A 630 -9.20 -12.45 18.01
N SER A 631 -8.46 -13.51 17.64
CA SER A 631 -8.59 -14.84 18.24
C SER A 631 -8.20 -14.85 19.71
N LEU A 632 -7.09 -14.23 20.08
CA LEU A 632 -6.60 -14.16 21.46
C LEU A 632 -7.56 -13.40 22.37
N GLN A 633 -8.17 -12.32 21.87
CA GLN A 633 -9.16 -11.57 22.64
C GLN A 633 -10.38 -12.43 22.94
N GLN A 634 -10.89 -13.18 21.96
CA GLN A 634 -12.02 -14.08 22.16
C GLN A 634 -11.70 -15.24 23.12
N LEU A 635 -10.47 -15.76 23.08
CA LEU A 635 -10.05 -16.84 23.99
C LEU A 635 -9.87 -16.36 25.43
N LEU A 636 -9.44 -15.11 25.66
CA LEU A 636 -9.47 -14.50 27.02
C LEU A 636 -10.87 -14.42 27.54
N ASP A 637 -11.80 -14.02 26.70
CA ASP A 637 -13.20 -13.89 27.05
C ASP A 637 -13.84 -15.25 27.35
N ALA A 638 -13.43 -16.33 26.67
CA ALA A 638 -13.93 -17.68 26.91
C ALA A 638 -13.74 -18.12 28.38
N GLY A 639 -12.62 -17.75 29.01
CA GLY A 639 -12.37 -18.03 30.43
C GLY A 639 -13.41 -17.38 31.36
N GLN A 640 -13.75 -16.11 31.10
CA GLN A 640 -14.77 -15.37 31.87
C GLN A 640 -16.19 -15.87 31.58
N TYR A 641 -16.46 -16.30 30.37
CA TYR A 641 -17.76 -16.82 29.98
C TYR A 641 -18.03 -18.24 30.47
N LYS A 642 -17.00 -19.03 30.81
CA LYS A 642 -17.16 -20.40 31.31
C LYS A 642 -18.12 -20.45 32.49
N TYR A 643 -17.99 -19.55 33.45
CA TYR A 643 -18.93 -19.47 34.58
C TYR A 643 -20.34 -19.11 34.12
N ARG A 644 -20.51 -18.10 33.27
CA ARG A 644 -21.82 -17.66 32.79
C ARG A 644 -22.56 -18.73 31.99
N PHE A 645 -21.86 -19.49 31.15
CA PHE A 645 -22.44 -20.63 30.42
C PHE A 645 -22.75 -21.81 31.35
N SER A 646 -21.97 -22.02 32.42
CA SER A 646 -22.30 -23.03 33.43
C SER A 646 -23.60 -22.73 34.16
N VAL A 647 -23.91 -21.45 34.38
CA VAL A 647 -25.22 -21.02 34.97
C VAL A 647 -26.34 -21.34 33.99
N LEU A 648 -26.20 -21.08 32.69
CA LEU A 648 -27.23 -21.43 31.66
C LEU A 648 -27.49 -22.94 31.64
N ARG A 649 -26.46 -23.79 31.74
CA ARG A 649 -26.63 -25.24 31.82
C ARG A 649 -27.42 -25.66 33.06
N LYS A 650 -27.13 -25.03 34.20
CA LYS A 650 -27.87 -25.27 35.45
C LYS A 650 -29.33 -24.83 35.37
N LEU A 651 -29.61 -23.84 34.50
CA LEU A 651 -31.00 -23.43 34.22
C LEU A 651 -31.70 -24.30 33.15
N GLY A 652 -31.06 -25.36 32.68
CA GLY A 652 -31.67 -26.34 31.77
C GLY A 652 -31.54 -25.96 30.27
N VAL A 653 -30.67 -25.00 29.89
CA VAL A 653 -30.47 -24.69 28.48
C VAL A 653 -29.65 -25.78 27.79
N GLU A 654 -30.16 -26.31 26.71
CA GLU A 654 -29.53 -27.40 25.93
C GLU A 654 -28.19 -26.95 25.33
N GLU A 655 -27.22 -27.90 25.23
CA GLU A 655 -25.90 -27.67 24.65
C GLU A 655 -25.94 -27.19 23.20
N LYS A 656 -26.94 -27.57 22.43
CA LYS A 656 -27.16 -27.12 21.05
C LYS A 656 -27.47 -25.62 21.01
N HIS A 657 -28.25 -25.12 21.95
CA HIS A 657 -28.58 -23.67 22.09
C HIS A 657 -27.36 -22.86 22.57
N ILE A 658 -26.58 -23.40 23.51
CA ILE A 658 -25.33 -22.81 23.95
C ILE A 658 -24.33 -22.70 22.77
N GLY A 659 -24.22 -23.75 21.94
CA GLY A 659 -23.40 -23.71 20.72
C GLY A 659 -23.81 -22.63 19.72
N LYS A 660 -25.12 -22.44 19.53
CA LYS A 660 -25.68 -21.35 18.68
C LYS A 660 -25.39 -19.96 19.25
N LEU A 661 -25.50 -19.79 20.57
CA LEU A 661 -25.18 -18.53 21.25
C LEU A 661 -23.71 -18.16 21.08
N ILE A 662 -22.81 -19.11 21.27
CA ILE A 662 -21.38 -18.94 21.06
C ILE A 662 -21.10 -18.52 19.61
N LEU A 663 -21.69 -19.23 18.63
CA LEU A 663 -21.53 -18.90 17.23
C LEU A 663 -22.03 -17.50 16.90
N LYS A 664 -23.22 -17.13 17.36
CA LYS A 664 -23.81 -15.79 17.18
C LYS A 664 -22.96 -14.69 17.79
N GLN A 665 -22.39 -14.93 18.96
CA GLN A 665 -21.50 -13.97 19.64
C GLN A 665 -20.19 -13.78 18.85
N LEU A 666 -19.53 -14.88 18.46
CA LEU A 666 -18.32 -14.83 17.68
C LEU A 666 -18.55 -14.18 16.31
N SER A 667 -19.67 -14.48 15.64
CA SER A 667 -20.02 -13.87 14.36
C SER A 667 -20.14 -12.35 14.43
N ILE A 668 -20.62 -11.79 15.54
CA ILE A 668 -20.66 -10.32 15.71
C ILE A 668 -19.25 -9.77 15.95
N TRP A 669 -18.47 -10.40 16.82
CA TRP A 669 -17.13 -9.92 17.16
C TRP A 669 -16.13 -10.04 16.01
N PHE A 670 -16.24 -11.07 15.16
CA PHE A 670 -15.47 -11.19 13.93
C PHE A 670 -16.08 -10.40 12.78
N GLY A 671 -17.40 -10.51 12.61
CA GLY A 671 -18.10 -9.92 11.48
C GLY A 671 -18.03 -8.41 11.46
N LEU A 672 -18.22 -7.74 12.61
CA LEU A 672 -18.26 -6.28 12.65
C LEU A 672 -16.96 -5.64 12.11
N PRO A 673 -15.76 -5.94 12.63
CA PRO A 673 -14.53 -5.34 12.11
C PRO A 673 -14.19 -5.79 10.69
N ILE A 674 -14.49 -7.04 10.33
CA ILE A 674 -14.20 -7.57 8.99
C ILE A 674 -15.10 -6.92 7.93
N ILE A 675 -16.41 -6.87 8.16
CA ILE A 675 -17.36 -6.25 7.21
C ILE A 675 -17.03 -4.77 7.05
N THR A 676 -16.78 -4.07 8.17
CA THR A 676 -16.39 -2.66 8.12
C THR A 676 -15.09 -2.48 7.32
N ALA A 677 -14.09 -3.33 7.56
CA ALA A 677 -12.81 -3.26 6.85
C ALA A 677 -12.96 -3.54 5.35
N ILE A 678 -13.79 -4.51 4.97
CA ILE A 678 -14.05 -4.83 3.55
C ILE A 678 -14.73 -3.65 2.86
N ILE A 679 -15.76 -3.04 3.49
CA ILE A 679 -16.46 -1.89 2.91
C ILE A 679 -15.48 -0.72 2.69
N VAL A 680 -14.69 -0.40 3.71
CA VAL A 680 -13.72 0.70 3.64
C VAL A 680 -12.63 0.40 2.63
N ALA A 681 -12.06 -0.82 2.63
CA ALA A 681 -11.07 -1.23 1.66
C ALA A 681 -11.61 -1.17 0.23
N ALA A 682 -12.86 -1.57 0.00
CA ALA A 682 -13.50 -1.48 -1.31
C ALA A 682 -13.61 -0.03 -1.81
N VAL A 683 -13.94 0.92 -0.93
CA VAL A 683 -13.96 2.35 -1.29
C VAL A 683 -12.56 2.86 -1.66
N VAL A 684 -11.54 2.51 -0.85
CA VAL A 684 -10.14 2.91 -1.11
C VAL A 684 -9.63 2.33 -2.43
N ILE A 685 -9.91 1.05 -2.66
CA ILE A 685 -9.46 0.34 -3.88
C ILE A 685 -10.18 0.90 -5.10
N ALA A 686 -11.49 1.14 -5.01
CA ALA A 686 -12.24 1.76 -6.11
C ALA A 686 -11.68 3.14 -6.48
N TYR A 687 -11.37 3.96 -5.47
CA TYR A 687 -10.71 5.24 -5.65
C TYR A 687 -9.32 5.09 -6.29
N PHE A 688 -8.51 4.16 -5.79
CA PHE A 688 -7.18 3.89 -6.34
C PHE A 688 -7.24 3.45 -7.81
N ILE A 689 -8.13 2.49 -8.15
CA ILE A 689 -8.33 2.02 -9.54
C ILE A 689 -8.80 3.17 -10.43
N GLN A 690 -9.69 4.03 -9.94
CA GLN A 690 -10.17 5.18 -10.72
C GLN A 690 -9.04 6.20 -10.98
N THR A 691 -8.17 6.44 -10.01
CA THR A 691 -7.05 7.38 -10.14
C THR A 691 -6.03 6.94 -11.18
N ILE A 692 -5.80 5.62 -11.32
CA ILE A 692 -4.83 5.04 -12.27
C ILE A 692 -5.53 4.26 -13.40
N SER A 693 -6.75 4.68 -13.78
CA SER A 693 -7.56 3.94 -14.77
C SER A 693 -6.94 3.95 -16.16
N ALA A 694 -6.29 5.05 -16.56
CA ALA A 694 -5.60 5.15 -17.83
C ALA A 694 -4.40 4.20 -17.91
N GLU A 695 -3.59 4.16 -16.86
CA GLU A 695 -2.45 3.26 -16.74
C GLU A 695 -2.87 1.79 -16.67
N ILE A 696 -3.99 1.50 -16.00
CA ILE A 696 -4.55 0.14 -15.98
C ILE A 696 -4.97 -0.27 -17.37
N SER A 697 -5.67 0.59 -18.12
CA SER A 697 -6.12 0.31 -19.46
C SER A 697 -4.95 0.09 -20.42
N ALA A 698 -3.92 0.96 -20.32
CA ALA A 698 -2.76 0.93 -21.19
C ALA A 698 -1.83 -0.27 -20.94
N TYR A 699 -1.59 -0.62 -19.65
CA TYR A 699 -0.47 -1.50 -19.30
C TYR A 699 -0.89 -2.84 -18.67
N ILE A 700 -2.08 -2.97 -18.11
CA ILE A 700 -2.50 -4.20 -17.39
C ILE A 700 -3.62 -4.93 -18.12
N GLY A 701 -4.61 -4.17 -18.59
CA GLY A 701 -5.88 -4.69 -19.08
C GLY A 701 -6.89 -5.00 -17.98
N PHE A 702 -8.14 -4.62 -18.19
CA PHE A 702 -9.20 -4.74 -17.18
C PHE A 702 -9.52 -6.18 -16.77
N SER A 703 -9.45 -7.14 -17.70
CA SER A 703 -9.70 -8.57 -17.44
C SER A 703 -8.66 -9.17 -16.49
N THR A 704 -7.39 -8.86 -16.72
CA THR A 704 -6.26 -9.30 -15.87
C THR A 704 -6.38 -8.72 -14.46
N LEU A 705 -6.72 -7.43 -14.36
CA LEU A 705 -6.98 -6.76 -13.09
C LEU A 705 -8.09 -7.45 -12.30
N MET A 706 -9.24 -7.73 -12.92
CA MET A 706 -10.37 -8.38 -12.23
C MET A 706 -10.02 -9.79 -11.76
N LEU A 707 -9.24 -10.54 -12.55
CA LEU A 707 -8.76 -11.86 -12.16
C LEU A 707 -7.82 -11.78 -10.94
N GLN A 708 -6.89 -10.84 -10.93
CA GLN A 708 -5.95 -10.63 -9.81
C GLN A 708 -6.69 -10.24 -8.52
N ILE A 709 -7.62 -9.30 -8.59
CA ILE A 709 -8.46 -8.89 -7.45
C ILE A 709 -9.28 -10.08 -6.95
N GLY A 710 -9.93 -10.83 -7.87
CA GLY A 710 -10.74 -11.98 -7.52
C GLY A 710 -9.94 -13.10 -6.83
N ALA A 711 -8.76 -13.43 -7.35
CA ALA A 711 -7.87 -14.43 -6.75
C ALA A 711 -7.39 -14.00 -5.36
N THR A 712 -6.97 -12.74 -5.22
CA THR A 712 -6.50 -12.18 -3.95
C THR A 712 -7.60 -12.17 -2.89
N MET A 713 -8.81 -11.71 -3.25
CA MET A 713 -9.96 -11.72 -2.36
C MET A 713 -10.39 -13.14 -1.99
N GLY A 714 -10.29 -14.11 -2.90
CA GLY A 714 -10.56 -15.52 -2.64
C GLY A 714 -9.63 -16.08 -1.57
N ILE A 715 -8.33 -15.87 -1.68
CA ILE A 715 -7.33 -16.30 -0.69
C ILE A 715 -7.63 -15.66 0.68
N LEU A 716 -7.91 -14.38 0.71
CA LEU A 716 -8.20 -13.63 1.93
C LEU A 716 -9.44 -14.17 2.65
N VAL A 717 -10.52 -14.43 1.92
CA VAL A 717 -11.76 -15.01 2.48
C VAL A 717 -11.51 -16.39 3.06
N ILE A 718 -10.76 -17.25 2.36
CA ILE A 718 -10.40 -18.59 2.85
C ILE A 718 -9.64 -18.49 4.18
N LEU A 719 -8.63 -17.61 4.28
CA LEU A 719 -7.87 -17.39 5.51
C LEU A 719 -8.75 -16.92 6.66
N LEU A 720 -9.64 -15.97 6.41
CA LEU A 720 -10.58 -15.47 7.42
C LEU A 720 -11.52 -16.57 7.92
N ILE A 721 -12.05 -17.40 7.03
CA ILE A 721 -12.92 -18.54 7.38
C ILE A 721 -12.15 -19.57 8.21
N CYS A 722 -10.94 -19.94 7.81
CA CYS A 722 -10.10 -20.87 8.55
C CYS A 722 -9.82 -20.39 9.98
N TYR A 723 -9.49 -19.12 10.16
CA TYR A 723 -9.28 -18.51 11.48
C TYR A 723 -10.57 -18.45 12.32
N PHE A 724 -11.68 -18.10 11.72
CA PHE A 724 -12.98 -18.09 12.39
C PHE A 724 -13.36 -19.49 12.92
N ILE A 725 -13.26 -20.52 12.07
CA ILE A 725 -13.57 -21.91 12.44
C ILE A 725 -12.62 -22.39 13.55
N SER A 726 -11.32 -22.13 13.43
CA SER A 726 -10.33 -22.51 14.44
C SER A 726 -10.63 -21.84 15.78
N THR A 727 -10.95 -20.54 15.78
CA THR A 727 -11.30 -19.80 17.00
C THR A 727 -12.61 -20.34 17.61
N TRP A 728 -13.61 -20.63 16.79
CA TRP A 728 -14.87 -21.21 17.27
C TRP A 728 -14.68 -22.59 17.94
N ILE A 729 -13.88 -23.47 17.33
CA ILE A 729 -13.58 -24.79 17.90
C ILE A 729 -12.85 -24.66 19.24
N ILE A 730 -11.82 -23.82 19.32
CA ILE A 730 -11.04 -23.61 20.53
C ILE A 730 -11.90 -22.96 21.63
N PHE A 731 -12.69 -21.93 21.29
CA PHE A 731 -13.60 -21.27 22.20
C PHE A 731 -14.62 -22.25 22.79
N ARG A 732 -15.27 -23.05 21.94
CA ARG A 732 -16.25 -24.08 22.36
C ARG A 732 -15.62 -25.10 23.31
N ARG A 733 -14.39 -25.55 23.03
CA ARG A 733 -13.63 -26.47 23.93
C ARG A 733 -13.25 -25.80 25.25
N SER A 734 -12.97 -24.50 25.26
CA SER A 734 -12.60 -23.76 26.47
C SER A 734 -13.79 -23.51 27.40
N VAL A 735 -15.00 -23.36 26.84
CA VAL A 735 -16.25 -23.13 27.59
C VAL A 735 -16.91 -24.44 28.03
N ASN A 736 -16.69 -25.55 27.32
CA ASN A 736 -17.15 -26.85 27.75
C ASN A 736 -16.25 -27.38 28.87
N PRO A 737 -16.81 -28.07 29.89
CA PRO A 737 -16.04 -28.57 31.03
C PRO A 737 -15.08 -29.70 30.61
#